data_41684f8fe5d7b31c2b2fec83cb259af0
#
_entry.id   41684f8fe5d7b31c2b2fec83cb259af0
#
_cell.length_a   1.000
_cell.length_b   1.000
_cell.length_c   1.000
_cell.angle_alpha   90.00
_cell.angle_beta   90.00
_cell.angle_gamma   90.00
#
_symmetry.space_group_name_H-M   'P 1'
#
loop_
_entity.id
_entity.type
_entity.pdbx_description
1 polymer ?
#
loop_
_entity_poly.entity_id
_entity_poly.type
_entity_poly.pdbx_seq_one_letter_code
_entity_poly.pdbx_strand_id
1 'polypeptide(L)'
;MSKQRIYEYAKELNLKSKEIIDELKSMNIEVSNHMQALEDDQIKALDKKFKKEQKNDNKQSTQNNHQKSNNQNQNKGQQKDNKKNQQQNNKGNKGNKKNNRNNKKNNKNNKPQNQPAAPKEIPSKVTYQEGITVGEFADKLNVESSEIIKKLFLLGIVANINQSLNQETIELIADDYGVEVEEEVVINEEDLSIYFEDEKDDPEAIERPAVVTIMGHVDHGKTTLLDSIRHTKVTAGEAGGITQHIGAYQIENDGKKITFLDTPGHAAFTTMRARGAQVTDITILVVAADDGVMPQTIEAINHAKEAEVPIIVAVNKIDKPTSNPDRVMQELTEYGLIPEDWGGETIFVPLSALSGDGIDDLLEMIGLVAEVQELKANPKNRAVGTVIEAELDKSRGPSASLLVQNGTLNVGDAIVVGNTYGRIRAMVNDLGQRIKTAGPSTSVEITGINDVPQAGDRFVVFSDEKQARRIGESRHEASIIQQRQESKNVSLDNLFEQMKQGEMKDLNVIIKGDVQGSVEALAASLMKIDVEGVNVRIIHTAVGAINESDVTLANASNGIIIGFNVRPDSGAKRAAEAENVDMRLHRVIYNVIEEIESAMKGLLDPEFEEQVIGQAEVRQTFKVSKVGTIAGCYVTEGKITRNAGVRIIRDGIVQYEGELDTLKRFKDDAKEVAKGYECGITIENYNDLKEGDVIEAFEMVEIKR
;
A
#
# COMPACT_ATOMS: atom_id res chain seq x y z
N MET A 1 -34.68 -3.20 46.05
CA MET A 1 -33.94 -2.37 45.08
C MET A 1 -33.31 -3.32 44.11
N SER A 2 -33.56 -3.17 42.81
CA SER A 2 -33.04 -4.07 41.79
C SER A 2 -31.52 -3.91 41.68
N LYS A 3 -30.77 -4.96 41.90
CA LYS A 3 -29.31 -4.98 41.69
C LYS A 3 -29.04 -4.80 40.19
N GLN A 4 -28.47 -3.65 39.81
CA GLN A 4 -28.11 -3.33 38.42
C GLN A 4 -26.83 -4.06 38.04
N ARG A 5 -26.79 -4.68 36.86
CA ARG A 5 -25.61 -5.39 36.37
C ARG A 5 -24.62 -4.45 35.66
N ILE A 6 -23.35 -4.84 35.58
CA ILE A 6 -22.30 -3.99 34.99
C ILE A 6 -22.62 -3.60 33.54
N TYR A 7 -23.17 -4.52 32.73
CA TYR A 7 -23.52 -4.23 31.32
C TYR A 7 -24.71 -3.26 31.23
N GLU A 8 -25.67 -3.31 32.17
CA GLU A 8 -26.83 -2.39 32.24
C GLU A 8 -26.37 -0.99 32.59
N TYR A 9 -25.46 -0.89 33.56
CA TYR A 9 -24.87 0.38 33.97
C TYR A 9 -23.98 0.98 32.86
N ALA A 10 -23.22 0.15 32.13
CA ALA A 10 -22.43 0.57 30.97
C ALA A 10 -23.31 1.15 29.87
N LYS A 11 -24.44 0.50 29.59
CA LYS A 11 -25.41 0.92 28.56
C LYS A 11 -26.09 2.24 28.94
N GLU A 12 -26.40 2.46 30.22
CA GLU A 12 -26.98 3.72 30.72
C GLU A 12 -26.05 4.92 30.52
N LEU A 13 -24.74 4.71 30.64
CA LEU A 13 -23.72 5.73 30.43
C LEU A 13 -23.16 5.81 29.02
N ASN A 14 -23.61 4.93 28.11
CA ASN A 14 -23.11 4.81 26.73
C ASN A 14 -21.58 4.50 26.65
N LEU A 15 -21.09 3.68 27.59
CA LEU A 15 -19.72 3.23 27.74
C LEU A 15 -19.60 1.72 27.45
N LYS A 16 -18.40 1.24 27.16
CA LYS A 16 -18.15 -0.20 27.00
C LYS A 16 -18.03 -0.87 28.37
N SER A 17 -18.64 -2.04 28.54
CA SER A 17 -18.60 -2.81 29.82
C SER A 17 -17.15 -3.04 30.28
N LYS A 18 -16.20 -3.15 29.37
CA LYS A 18 -14.77 -3.31 29.66
C LYS A 18 -14.20 -2.09 30.40
N GLU A 19 -14.59 -0.89 30.05
CA GLU A 19 -14.13 0.36 30.70
C GLU A 19 -14.58 0.44 32.14
N ILE A 20 -15.79 -0.04 32.42
CA ILE A 20 -16.34 -0.09 33.81
C ILE A 20 -15.64 -1.19 34.61
N ILE A 21 -15.33 -2.34 34.02
CA ILE A 21 -14.60 -3.42 34.68
C ILE A 21 -13.18 -2.97 35.02
N ASP A 22 -12.51 -2.30 34.13
CA ASP A 22 -11.15 -1.80 34.33
C ASP A 22 -11.14 -0.72 35.44
N GLU A 23 -12.19 0.11 35.51
CA GLU A 23 -12.32 1.10 36.54
C GLU A 23 -12.63 0.48 37.93
N LEU A 24 -13.47 -0.55 37.98
CA LEU A 24 -13.73 -1.30 39.21
C LEU A 24 -12.47 -2.01 39.71
N LYS A 25 -11.66 -2.56 38.82
CA LYS A 25 -10.34 -3.12 39.17
C LYS A 25 -9.39 -2.04 39.70
N SER A 26 -9.41 -0.82 39.13
CA SER A 26 -8.63 0.30 39.67
C SER A 26 -8.99 0.71 41.08
N MET A 27 -10.24 0.43 41.47
CA MET A 27 -10.78 0.66 42.83
C MET A 27 -10.56 -0.54 43.76
N ASN A 28 -9.76 -1.55 43.38
CA ASN A 28 -9.49 -2.81 44.12
C ASN A 28 -10.77 -3.67 44.35
N ILE A 29 -11.72 -3.60 43.46
CA ILE A 29 -12.93 -4.43 43.48
C ILE A 29 -12.73 -5.55 42.46
N GLU A 30 -12.63 -6.78 42.94
CA GLU A 30 -12.53 -7.95 42.05
C GLU A 30 -13.85 -8.20 41.33
N VAL A 31 -13.83 -8.12 40.02
CA VAL A 31 -14.95 -8.40 39.14
C VAL A 31 -14.55 -9.46 38.15
N SER A 32 -15.29 -10.55 38.15
CA SER A 32 -14.97 -11.71 37.28
C SER A 32 -15.63 -11.65 35.89
N ASN A 33 -16.76 -10.90 35.75
CA ASN A 33 -17.56 -10.94 34.53
C ASN A 33 -18.46 -9.71 34.43
N HIS A 34 -18.82 -9.27 33.23
CA HIS A 34 -19.69 -8.13 32.92
C HIS A 34 -21.17 -8.36 33.36
N MET A 35 -21.56 -9.59 33.67
CA MET A 35 -22.89 -9.96 34.18
C MET A 35 -23.01 -9.82 35.69
N GLN A 36 -21.95 -9.51 36.39
CA GLN A 36 -21.93 -9.36 37.83
C GLN A 36 -22.79 -8.15 38.24
N ALA A 37 -23.61 -8.32 39.28
CA ALA A 37 -24.45 -7.25 39.82
C ALA A 37 -23.60 -6.28 40.63
N LEU A 38 -23.77 -5.00 40.40
CA LEU A 38 -23.17 -3.92 41.17
C LEU A 38 -23.92 -3.68 42.50
N GLU A 39 -23.17 -3.39 43.54
CA GLU A 39 -23.72 -2.93 44.81
C GLU A 39 -23.96 -1.42 44.79
N ASP A 40 -24.94 -0.94 45.58
CA ASP A 40 -25.34 0.47 45.62
C ASP A 40 -24.16 1.43 45.89
N ASP A 41 -23.18 1.01 46.67
CA ASP A 41 -21.98 1.82 46.95
C ASP A 41 -20.98 1.85 45.80
N GLN A 42 -20.90 0.79 45.01
CA GLN A 42 -20.10 0.71 43.80
C GLN A 42 -20.68 1.59 42.67
N ILE A 43 -22.00 1.59 42.51
CA ILE A 43 -22.71 2.47 41.57
C ILE A 43 -22.49 3.94 41.93
N LYS A 44 -22.58 4.31 43.24
CA LYS A 44 -22.30 5.69 43.67
C LYS A 44 -20.87 6.14 43.44
N ALA A 45 -19.91 5.22 43.56
CA ALA A 45 -18.50 5.50 43.27
C ALA A 45 -18.23 5.74 41.77
N LEU A 46 -18.82 4.89 40.91
CA LEU A 46 -18.78 5.04 39.46
C LEU A 46 -19.51 6.31 38.98
N ASP A 47 -20.70 6.61 39.53
CA ASP A 47 -21.46 7.83 39.23
C ASP A 47 -20.66 9.10 39.54
N LYS A 48 -19.91 9.09 40.63
CA LYS A 48 -19.09 10.23 41.02
C LYS A 48 -17.95 10.52 40.05
N LYS A 49 -17.50 9.52 39.32
CA LYS A 49 -16.42 9.66 38.35
C LYS A 49 -16.97 9.94 36.93
N PHE A 50 -17.81 9.10 36.41
CA PHE A 50 -18.31 9.18 35.03
C PHE A 50 -19.37 10.27 34.80
N LYS A 51 -20.31 10.49 35.73
CA LYS A 51 -21.30 11.59 35.62
C LYS A 51 -20.72 12.98 35.87
N LYS A 52 -19.50 13.08 36.47
CA LYS A 52 -18.77 14.36 36.57
C LYS A 52 -18.04 14.71 35.28
N GLU A 53 -17.51 13.72 34.54
CA GLU A 53 -16.86 13.94 33.27
C GLU A 53 -17.86 14.34 32.18
N GLN A 54 -19.02 13.71 32.10
CA GLN A 54 -20.09 14.10 31.16
C GLN A 54 -20.66 15.51 31.40
N LYS A 55 -20.58 16.07 32.66
CA LYS A 55 -20.96 17.45 32.93
C LYS A 55 -19.93 18.48 32.45
N ASN A 56 -18.69 18.09 32.27
CA ASN A 56 -17.64 18.98 31.73
C ASN A 56 -17.65 19.01 30.17
N ASP A 57 -17.93 17.91 29.50
CA ASP A 57 -18.06 17.86 28.05
C ASP A 57 -19.33 18.58 27.54
N ASN A 58 -20.43 18.54 28.32
CA ASN A 58 -21.65 19.27 27.96
C ASN A 58 -21.57 20.79 28.18
N LYS A 59 -20.53 21.29 28.85
CA LYS A 59 -20.29 22.75 28.96
C LYS A 59 -19.48 23.32 27.81
N GLN A 60 -18.75 22.50 27.06
CA GLN A 60 -18.04 22.92 25.84
C GLN A 60 -18.90 22.82 24.60
N SER A 61 -19.91 21.97 24.56
CA SER A 61 -20.80 21.82 23.39
C SER A 61 -21.97 22.83 23.33
N THR A 62 -22.23 23.60 24.38
CA THR A 62 -23.36 24.57 24.45
C THR A 62 -22.99 25.99 24.01
N GLN A 63 -21.73 26.26 23.66
CA GLN A 63 -21.31 27.56 23.12
C GLN A 63 -21.23 27.68 21.61
N ASN A 64 -21.38 26.56 20.87
CA ASN A 64 -21.28 26.56 19.41
C ASN A 64 -22.58 26.35 18.62
N ASN A 65 -23.75 26.37 19.29
CA ASN A 65 -25.04 26.07 18.63
C ASN A 65 -26.06 27.21 18.60
N HIS A 66 -25.60 28.48 18.68
CA HIS A 66 -26.49 29.66 18.58
C HIS A 66 -26.31 30.53 17.34
N GLN A 67 -25.74 30.00 16.25
CA GLN A 67 -25.61 30.77 15.00
C GLN A 67 -26.03 30.03 13.71
N LYS A 68 -26.88 29.01 13.75
CA LYS A 68 -27.44 28.42 12.51
C LYS A 68 -28.91 27.98 12.71
N SER A 69 -29.82 28.93 12.90
CA SER A 69 -31.25 28.71 12.61
C SER A 69 -31.90 30.02 12.21
N ASN A 70 -31.71 30.41 10.96
CA ASN A 70 -32.61 31.31 10.23
C ASN A 70 -32.26 31.24 8.74
N ASN A 71 -32.81 30.27 8.04
CA ASN A 71 -33.18 30.39 6.64
C ASN A 71 -33.70 29.03 6.10
N GLN A 72 -34.95 28.73 6.40
CA GLN A 72 -35.72 27.81 5.56
C GLN A 72 -37.21 28.13 5.77
N ASN A 73 -37.71 29.07 4.97
CA ASN A 73 -39.09 29.09 4.52
C ASN A 73 -39.16 29.98 3.30
N GLN A 74 -39.41 29.39 2.16
CA GLN A 74 -40.15 29.88 1.00
C GLN A 74 -39.62 29.18 -0.25
N ASN A 75 -40.30 28.13 -0.69
CA ASN A 75 -40.93 28.07 -1.97
C ASN A 75 -41.62 26.72 -2.18
N LYS A 76 -42.93 26.76 -1.96
CA LYS A 76 -43.88 25.81 -2.55
C LYS A 76 -44.45 26.52 -3.78
N GLY A 77 -44.51 25.82 -4.90
CA GLY A 77 -45.44 26.23 -5.94
C GLY A 77 -45.14 25.76 -7.34
N GLN A 78 -46.04 24.91 -7.81
CA GLN A 78 -46.47 24.76 -9.22
C GLN A 78 -45.60 23.84 -10.11
N GLN A 79 -46.13 22.72 -10.41
CA GLN A 79 -47.21 22.26 -11.31
C GLN A 79 -46.66 21.76 -12.63
N LYS A 80 -46.93 20.50 -12.88
CA LYS A 80 -47.85 19.87 -13.85
C LYS A 80 -47.42 19.83 -15.33
N ASP A 81 -47.59 18.61 -15.80
CA ASP A 81 -48.00 18.20 -17.16
C ASP A 81 -46.99 18.31 -18.30
N ASN A 82 -46.57 17.18 -18.83
CA ASN A 82 -47.08 16.77 -20.12
C ASN A 82 -46.72 15.31 -20.49
N LYS A 83 -47.80 14.61 -20.81
CA LYS A 83 -47.85 13.32 -21.48
C LYS A 83 -47.59 13.52 -23.00
N LYS A 84 -47.13 12.44 -23.61
CA LYS A 84 -47.49 11.91 -24.94
C LYS A 84 -46.40 11.81 -26.01
N ASN A 85 -46.45 10.61 -26.52
CA ASN A 85 -46.28 10.18 -27.94
C ASN A 85 -44.86 10.07 -28.49
N GLN A 86 -44.49 9.05 -29.21
CA GLN A 86 -45.07 8.13 -30.24
C GLN A 86 -44.02 7.03 -30.43
N GLN A 87 -44.33 5.76 -30.46
CA GLN A 87 -44.82 4.91 -31.55
C GLN A 87 -43.96 4.86 -32.82
N GLN A 88 -43.75 3.61 -33.21
CA GLN A 88 -43.48 3.07 -34.56
C GLN A 88 -42.01 2.96 -34.96
N ASN A 89 -41.50 1.87 -35.48
CA ASN A 89 -41.91 0.80 -36.37
C ASN A 89 -40.67 -0.07 -36.55
N ASN A 90 -40.57 -1.29 -36.97
CA ASN A 90 -41.38 -2.19 -37.76
C ASN A 90 -40.54 -3.44 -38.09
N LYS A 91 -41.19 -4.60 -38.18
CA LYS A 91 -40.94 -5.73 -39.10
C LYS A 91 -39.58 -6.42 -39.07
N GLY A 92 -39.42 -7.67 -39.02
CA GLY A 92 -40.26 -8.81 -39.39
C GLY A 92 -39.35 -9.96 -39.84
N ASN A 93 -39.66 -11.16 -39.56
CA ASN A 93 -39.77 -12.30 -40.48
C ASN A 93 -39.75 -13.64 -39.71
N LYS A 94 -40.86 -14.27 -39.68
CA LYS A 94 -41.30 -15.50 -40.34
C LYS A 94 -40.36 -16.73 -40.23
N GLY A 95 -40.92 -17.77 -39.60
CA GLY A 95 -40.97 -19.02 -40.29
C GLY A 95 -41.08 -20.27 -39.43
N ASN A 96 -42.26 -20.83 -39.41
CA ASN A 96 -42.68 -22.21 -39.54
C ASN A 96 -42.59 -23.20 -38.37
N LYS A 97 -43.76 -23.48 -37.79
CA LYS A 97 -44.70 -24.63 -38.04
C LYS A 97 -44.13 -26.02 -37.68
N LYS A 98 -44.71 -26.71 -36.70
CA LYS A 98 -45.85 -27.66 -36.84
C LYS A 98 -46.16 -28.38 -35.54
N ASN A 99 -47.40 -28.30 -35.15
CA ASN A 99 -48.33 -29.37 -34.71
C ASN A 99 -47.86 -30.50 -33.78
N ASN A 100 -48.44 -30.57 -32.59
CA ASN A 100 -49.39 -31.67 -32.42
C ASN A 100 -50.47 -31.34 -31.36
N ARG A 101 -51.69 -31.67 -31.74
CA ARG A 101 -52.97 -31.56 -31.02
C ARG A 101 -53.22 -32.83 -30.21
N ASN A 102 -54.02 -32.64 -29.17
CA ASN A 102 -54.97 -33.57 -28.52
C ASN A 102 -54.46 -34.29 -27.27
N ASN A 103 -54.94 -33.89 -26.09
CA ASN A 103 -56.16 -34.53 -25.57
C ASN A 103 -56.69 -33.79 -24.33
N LYS A 104 -57.95 -33.31 -24.46
CA LYS A 104 -58.82 -32.94 -23.37
C LYS A 104 -59.43 -34.19 -22.77
N LYS A 105 -59.33 -34.34 -21.43
CA LYS A 105 -60.47 -34.88 -20.65
C LYS A 105 -60.30 -34.54 -19.16
N ASN A 106 -61.28 -33.83 -18.72
CA ASN A 106 -61.87 -33.69 -17.38
C ASN A 106 -61.32 -34.66 -16.30
N ASN A 107 -60.88 -34.09 -15.19
CA ASN A 107 -61.42 -34.59 -13.94
C ASN A 107 -61.58 -33.42 -12.93
N LYS A 108 -62.77 -33.33 -12.38
CA LYS A 108 -63.21 -32.41 -11.34
C LYS A 108 -62.79 -32.91 -9.98
N ASN A 109 -62.46 -31.99 -9.10
CA ASN A 109 -62.57 -32.08 -7.64
C ASN A 109 -61.75 -33.15 -6.90
N ASN A 110 -60.68 -32.70 -6.26
CA ASN A 110 -60.51 -33.03 -4.84
C ASN A 110 -59.58 -31.97 -4.22
N LYS A 111 -60.14 -31.15 -3.32
CA LYS A 111 -59.42 -30.44 -2.29
C LYS A 111 -58.80 -31.50 -1.39
N PRO A 112 -57.50 -31.49 -1.10
CA PRO A 112 -56.99 -32.19 0.06
C PRO A 112 -57.38 -31.39 1.30
N GLN A 113 -58.12 -32.02 2.19
CA GLN A 113 -58.27 -31.59 3.57
C GLN A 113 -56.89 -31.54 4.22
N ASN A 114 -56.57 -30.42 4.86
CA ASN A 114 -55.48 -30.31 5.81
C ASN A 114 -55.71 -31.37 6.92
N GLN A 115 -54.91 -32.44 6.87
CA GLN A 115 -54.63 -33.21 8.05
C GLN A 115 -53.58 -32.44 8.85
N PRO A 116 -53.72 -32.29 10.17
CA PRO A 116 -52.67 -31.70 10.99
C PRO A 116 -51.43 -32.58 10.86
N ALA A 117 -50.32 -31.94 10.44
CA ALA A 117 -49.02 -32.58 10.43
C ALA A 117 -48.69 -33.04 11.87
N ALA A 118 -48.24 -34.26 12.02
CA ALA A 118 -47.71 -34.75 13.30
C ALA A 118 -46.65 -33.77 13.81
N PRO A 119 -46.58 -33.50 15.13
CA PRO A 119 -45.56 -32.62 15.68
C PRO A 119 -44.19 -33.18 15.28
N LYS A 120 -43.42 -32.36 14.58
CA LYS A 120 -42.02 -32.67 14.26
C LYS A 120 -41.25 -32.68 15.58
N GLU A 121 -40.52 -33.74 15.87
CA GLU A 121 -39.69 -33.84 17.07
C GLU A 121 -38.58 -32.79 16.99
N ILE A 122 -38.38 -32.06 18.09
CA ILE A 122 -37.29 -31.08 18.24
C ILE A 122 -35.99 -31.87 18.37
N PRO A 123 -34.94 -31.57 17.56
CA PRO A 123 -33.66 -32.24 17.67
C PRO A 123 -32.97 -31.95 19.01
N SER A 124 -32.26 -32.92 19.56
CA SER A 124 -31.52 -32.77 20.83
C SER A 124 -30.25 -31.90 20.67
N LYS A 125 -29.74 -31.75 19.43
CA LYS A 125 -28.55 -30.96 19.12
C LYS A 125 -28.74 -30.30 17.76
N VAL A 126 -28.41 -29.02 17.68
CA VAL A 126 -28.48 -28.18 16.46
C VAL A 126 -27.20 -27.46 16.24
N THR A 127 -26.62 -27.55 15.04
CA THR A 127 -25.48 -26.73 14.62
C THR A 127 -25.98 -25.47 13.92
N TYR A 128 -25.39 -24.32 14.24
CA TYR A 128 -25.72 -23.04 13.61
C TYR A 128 -24.47 -22.33 13.10
N GLN A 129 -24.65 -21.46 12.12
CA GLN A 129 -23.57 -20.62 11.57
C GLN A 129 -23.74 -19.18 12.08
N GLU A 130 -22.65 -18.45 12.25
CA GLU A 130 -22.68 -17.03 12.61
C GLU A 130 -23.54 -16.25 11.60
N GLY A 131 -24.46 -15.43 12.10
CA GLY A 131 -25.38 -14.66 11.26
C GLY A 131 -26.61 -15.41 10.75
N ILE A 132 -26.90 -16.60 11.26
CA ILE A 132 -28.13 -17.37 10.91
C ILE A 132 -29.38 -16.52 11.15
N THR A 133 -30.32 -16.57 10.21
CA THR A 133 -31.58 -15.83 10.32
C THR A 133 -32.58 -16.54 11.24
N VAL A 134 -33.52 -15.77 11.79
CA VAL A 134 -34.63 -16.34 12.60
C VAL A 134 -35.38 -17.45 11.86
N GLY A 135 -35.57 -17.30 10.54
CA GLY A 135 -36.25 -18.32 9.70
C GLY A 135 -35.44 -19.61 9.60
N GLU A 136 -34.16 -19.53 9.29
CA GLU A 136 -33.27 -20.69 9.16
C GLU A 136 -33.07 -21.41 10.49
N PHE A 137 -32.95 -20.65 11.60
CA PHE A 137 -32.84 -21.23 12.93
C PHE A 137 -34.14 -21.97 13.34
N ALA A 138 -35.30 -21.41 12.98
CA ALA A 138 -36.60 -22.06 13.19
C ALA A 138 -36.73 -23.39 12.41
N ASP A 139 -36.27 -23.38 11.16
CA ASP A 139 -36.26 -24.59 10.32
C ASP A 139 -35.33 -25.68 10.88
N LYS A 140 -34.15 -25.30 11.40
CA LYS A 140 -33.23 -26.26 12.07
C LYS A 140 -33.80 -26.83 13.37
N LEU A 141 -34.54 -26.05 14.12
CA LEU A 141 -35.24 -26.49 15.34
C LEU A 141 -36.55 -27.26 15.03
N ASN A 142 -36.99 -27.34 13.77
CA ASN A 142 -38.30 -27.86 13.37
C ASN A 142 -39.51 -27.15 14.02
N VAL A 143 -39.36 -25.84 14.32
CA VAL A 143 -40.36 -24.98 14.98
C VAL A 143 -40.85 -23.92 14.00
N GLU A 144 -42.06 -23.38 14.16
CA GLU A 144 -42.52 -22.27 13.35
C GLU A 144 -41.75 -20.97 13.69
N SER A 145 -41.27 -20.23 12.68
CA SER A 145 -40.59 -18.93 12.87
C SER A 145 -41.39 -17.94 13.70
N SER A 146 -42.71 -18.03 13.66
CA SER A 146 -43.65 -17.23 14.46
C SER A 146 -43.52 -17.48 15.96
N GLU A 147 -43.16 -18.69 16.38
CA GLU A 147 -42.92 -19.03 17.79
C GLU A 147 -41.61 -18.43 18.31
N ILE A 148 -40.55 -18.53 17.51
CA ILE A 148 -39.27 -17.91 17.86
C ILE A 148 -39.41 -16.40 17.94
N ILE A 149 -40.11 -15.77 17.00
CA ILE A 149 -40.37 -14.33 17.04
C ILE A 149 -41.15 -13.93 18.30
N LYS A 150 -42.14 -14.73 18.70
CA LYS A 150 -42.88 -14.51 19.95
C LYS A 150 -41.98 -14.57 21.19
N LYS A 151 -41.09 -15.58 21.25
CA LYS A 151 -40.14 -15.71 22.35
C LYS A 151 -39.15 -14.57 22.40
N LEU A 152 -38.60 -14.16 21.24
CA LEU A 152 -37.73 -13.00 21.11
C LEU A 152 -38.45 -11.72 21.61
N PHE A 153 -39.71 -11.55 21.25
CA PHE A 153 -40.51 -10.42 21.72
C PHE A 153 -40.72 -10.43 23.24
N LEU A 154 -40.91 -11.60 23.85
CA LEU A 154 -40.99 -11.73 25.30
C LEU A 154 -39.68 -11.40 26.02
N LEU A 155 -38.55 -11.64 25.34
CA LEU A 155 -37.19 -11.28 25.77
C LEU A 155 -36.84 -9.80 25.49
N GLY A 156 -37.80 -9.05 24.91
CA GLY A 156 -37.62 -7.62 24.61
C GLY A 156 -36.88 -7.36 23.30
N ILE A 157 -36.65 -8.39 22.45
CA ILE A 157 -35.98 -8.30 21.18
C ILE A 157 -37.04 -8.29 20.06
N VAL A 158 -37.10 -7.18 19.32
CA VAL A 158 -37.96 -7.08 18.13
C VAL A 158 -37.22 -7.64 16.93
N ALA A 159 -37.63 -8.81 16.45
CA ALA A 159 -37.00 -9.46 15.32
C ALA A 159 -38.02 -9.82 14.22
N ASN A 160 -37.59 -9.87 12.98
CA ASN A 160 -38.33 -10.40 11.85
C ASN A 160 -37.69 -11.67 11.30
N ILE A 161 -38.37 -12.38 10.38
CA ILE A 161 -37.93 -13.69 9.87
C ILE A 161 -36.53 -13.66 9.23
N ASN A 162 -36.17 -12.56 8.56
CA ASN A 162 -34.91 -12.42 7.82
C ASN A 162 -33.82 -11.71 8.66
N GLN A 163 -34.05 -11.50 9.94
CA GLN A 163 -33.06 -10.88 10.82
C GLN A 163 -32.09 -11.92 11.34
N SER A 164 -30.79 -11.59 11.29
CA SER A 164 -29.75 -12.44 11.87
C SER A 164 -29.79 -12.42 13.39
N LEU A 165 -29.56 -13.58 13.98
CA LEU A 165 -29.44 -13.81 15.41
C LEU A 165 -27.97 -13.73 15.83
N ASN A 166 -27.71 -13.14 16.98
CA ASN A 166 -26.41 -13.21 17.63
C ASN A 166 -26.32 -14.47 18.51
N GLN A 167 -25.10 -14.90 18.80
CA GLN A 167 -24.80 -16.11 19.57
C GLN A 167 -25.58 -16.16 20.90
N GLU A 168 -25.57 -15.07 21.68
CA GLU A 168 -26.27 -15.00 22.97
C GLU A 168 -27.77 -15.27 22.82
N THR A 169 -28.38 -14.78 21.74
CA THR A 169 -29.81 -14.97 21.48
C THR A 169 -30.12 -16.40 21.04
N ILE A 170 -29.22 -17.03 20.27
CA ILE A 170 -29.35 -18.41 19.83
C ILE A 170 -29.25 -19.36 21.02
N GLU A 171 -28.25 -19.19 21.88
CA GLU A 171 -28.06 -19.98 23.11
C GLU A 171 -29.28 -19.86 24.04
N LEU A 172 -29.82 -18.67 24.19
CA LEU A 172 -30.95 -18.39 25.06
C LEU A 172 -32.26 -19.01 24.53
N ILE A 173 -32.47 -19.00 23.22
CA ILE A 173 -33.62 -19.67 22.59
C ILE A 173 -33.45 -21.21 22.68
N ALA A 174 -32.25 -21.70 22.43
CA ALA A 174 -31.97 -23.14 22.44
C ALA A 174 -32.16 -23.76 23.85
N ASP A 175 -31.69 -23.03 24.88
CA ASP A 175 -31.89 -23.45 26.28
C ASP A 175 -33.39 -23.55 26.66
N ASP A 176 -34.21 -22.63 26.12
CA ASP A 176 -35.65 -22.61 26.34
C ASP A 176 -36.38 -23.80 25.64
N TYR A 177 -35.79 -24.35 24.61
CA TYR A 177 -36.24 -25.57 23.93
C TYR A 177 -35.53 -26.85 24.40
N GLY A 178 -34.54 -26.73 25.31
CA GLY A 178 -33.73 -27.85 25.81
C GLY A 178 -32.85 -28.51 24.73
N VAL A 179 -32.35 -27.71 23.76
CA VAL A 179 -31.53 -28.11 22.63
C VAL A 179 -30.10 -27.67 22.86
N GLU A 180 -29.15 -28.56 22.73
CA GLU A 180 -27.72 -28.22 22.73
C GLU A 180 -27.35 -27.60 21.37
N VAL A 181 -26.78 -26.41 21.38
CA VAL A 181 -26.32 -25.74 20.15
C VAL A 181 -24.82 -25.77 20.07
N GLU A 182 -24.29 -26.09 18.90
CA GLU A 182 -22.91 -25.97 18.55
C GLU A 182 -22.77 -24.96 17.41
N GLU A 183 -21.83 -24.04 17.54
CA GLU A 183 -21.46 -23.18 16.45
C GLU A 183 -20.69 -24.01 15.41
N GLU A 184 -21.25 -24.13 14.21
CA GLU A 184 -20.57 -24.69 13.07
C GLU A 184 -19.60 -23.62 12.56
N VAL A 185 -18.33 -23.73 12.91
CA VAL A 185 -17.29 -22.88 12.33
C VAL A 185 -17.31 -23.16 10.82
N VAL A 186 -17.92 -22.25 10.07
CA VAL A 186 -17.83 -22.30 8.61
C VAL A 186 -16.39 -22.03 8.27
N ILE A 187 -15.66 -23.10 8.00
CA ILE A 187 -14.33 -22.98 7.42
C ILE A 187 -14.53 -22.26 6.09
N ASN A 188 -14.17 -20.98 6.06
CA ASN A 188 -14.23 -20.20 4.82
C ASN A 188 -13.17 -20.76 3.87
N GLU A 189 -13.56 -21.71 3.01
CA GLU A 189 -12.66 -22.34 2.03
C GLU A 189 -11.92 -21.33 1.16
N GLU A 190 -12.38 -20.07 1.13
CA GLU A 190 -11.78 -18.96 0.40
C GLU A 190 -10.59 -18.35 1.17
N ASP A 191 -10.51 -18.56 2.48
CA ASP A 191 -9.36 -18.11 3.28
C ASP A 191 -8.24 -19.15 3.19
N LEU A 192 -7.21 -18.81 2.44
CA LEU A 192 -6.05 -19.69 2.27
C LEU A 192 -5.24 -19.87 3.56
N SER A 193 -5.41 -19.00 4.57
CA SER A 193 -4.65 -19.07 5.82
C SER A 193 -4.94 -20.31 6.64
N ILE A 194 -6.17 -20.83 6.57
CA ILE A 194 -6.59 -22.05 7.26
C ILE A 194 -5.79 -23.31 6.84
N TYR A 195 -5.24 -23.30 5.63
CA TYR A 195 -4.43 -24.40 5.11
C TYR A 195 -2.96 -24.34 5.55
N PHE A 196 -2.58 -23.26 6.26
CA PHE A 196 -1.25 -23.02 6.83
C PHE A 196 -1.21 -23.24 8.34
N GLU A 197 -2.37 -23.47 8.98
CA GLU A 197 -2.40 -23.88 10.38
C GLU A 197 -1.76 -25.26 10.47
N ASP A 198 -0.52 -25.26 10.96
CA ASP A 198 0.28 -26.47 11.12
C ASP A 198 -0.34 -27.36 12.19
N GLU A 199 -0.57 -28.62 11.82
CA GLU A 199 -0.61 -29.69 12.80
C GLU A 199 0.80 -29.82 13.40
N LYS A 200 1.08 -29.04 14.45
CA LYS A 200 2.39 -29.00 15.14
C LYS A 200 2.87 -30.38 15.59
N ASP A 201 2.00 -31.37 15.63
CA ASP A 201 2.24 -32.74 16.06
C ASP A 201 1.98 -33.78 14.96
N ASP A 202 2.23 -33.46 13.67
CA ASP A 202 2.09 -34.43 12.60
C ASP A 202 3.15 -35.55 12.74
N PRO A 203 2.78 -36.79 13.04
CA PRO A 203 3.72 -37.89 13.25
C PRO A 203 4.48 -38.31 11.98
N GLU A 204 4.04 -37.87 10.80
CA GLU A 204 4.70 -38.13 9.51
C GLU A 204 5.60 -36.99 9.04
N ALA A 205 5.74 -35.92 9.84
CA ALA A 205 6.64 -34.81 9.53
C ALA A 205 8.11 -35.27 9.58
N ILE A 206 8.85 -34.88 8.58
CA ILE A 206 10.31 -35.10 8.47
C ILE A 206 11.05 -33.78 8.52
N GLU A 207 12.32 -33.83 8.85
CA GLU A 207 13.22 -32.66 8.80
C GLU A 207 13.24 -32.09 7.38
N ARG A 208 13.04 -30.74 7.26
CA ARG A 208 13.11 -30.02 6.01
C ARG A 208 14.35 -29.13 5.94
N PRO A 209 14.83 -28.83 4.73
CA PRO A 209 15.89 -27.85 4.53
C PRO A 209 15.55 -26.50 5.16
N ALA A 210 16.55 -25.82 5.75
CA ALA A 210 16.37 -24.46 6.21
C ALA A 210 16.23 -23.50 5.04
N VAL A 211 15.37 -22.52 5.19
CA VAL A 211 15.26 -21.38 4.26
C VAL A 211 15.90 -20.16 4.92
N VAL A 212 16.90 -19.60 4.25
CA VAL A 212 17.77 -18.57 4.81
C VAL A 212 17.71 -17.32 3.95
N THR A 213 17.40 -16.16 4.55
CA THR A 213 17.50 -14.89 3.84
C THR A 213 18.81 -14.17 4.13
N ILE A 214 19.35 -13.46 3.14
CA ILE A 214 20.55 -12.65 3.30
C ILE A 214 20.18 -11.18 3.20
N MET A 215 20.49 -10.43 4.25
CA MET A 215 20.19 -9.01 4.40
C MET A 215 21.44 -8.20 4.76
N GLY A 216 21.35 -6.88 4.65
CA GLY A 216 22.40 -5.96 5.01
C GLY A 216 22.48 -4.77 4.05
N HIS A 217 23.40 -3.87 4.32
CA HIS A 217 23.58 -2.64 3.55
C HIS A 217 24.09 -2.90 2.11
N VAL A 218 23.91 -1.92 1.22
CA VAL A 218 24.53 -1.92 -0.12
C VAL A 218 26.05 -1.98 0.06
N ASP A 219 26.76 -2.65 -0.86
CA ASP A 219 28.21 -2.81 -0.88
C ASP A 219 28.84 -3.53 0.33
N HIS A 220 28.05 -4.10 1.26
CA HIS A 220 28.57 -4.96 2.34
C HIS A 220 28.97 -6.36 1.85
N GLY A 221 28.72 -6.68 0.58
CA GLY A 221 29.18 -7.90 -0.08
C GLY A 221 28.22 -9.08 0.00
N LYS A 222 26.91 -8.83 0.15
CA LYS A 222 25.84 -9.86 0.12
C LYS A 222 25.92 -10.76 -1.11
N THR A 223 25.82 -10.14 -2.30
CA THR A 223 25.84 -10.86 -3.59
C THR A 223 27.20 -11.55 -3.82
N THR A 224 28.32 -10.95 -3.37
CA THR A 224 29.65 -11.58 -3.42
C THR A 224 29.70 -12.82 -2.53
N LEU A 225 29.13 -12.77 -1.32
CA LEU A 225 29.03 -13.91 -0.41
C LEU A 225 28.25 -15.05 -1.08
N LEU A 226 27.10 -14.72 -1.68
CA LEU A 226 26.27 -15.68 -2.39
C LEU A 226 26.97 -16.29 -3.60
N ASP A 227 27.66 -15.47 -4.38
CA ASP A 227 28.47 -15.96 -5.52
C ASP A 227 29.55 -16.93 -5.06
N SER A 228 30.19 -16.65 -3.92
CA SER A 228 31.18 -17.55 -3.32
C SER A 228 30.56 -18.87 -2.85
N ILE A 229 29.42 -18.83 -2.17
CA ILE A 229 28.68 -20.02 -1.73
C ILE A 229 28.22 -20.88 -2.92
N ARG A 230 27.78 -20.27 -4.01
CA ARG A 230 27.30 -20.97 -5.23
C ARG A 230 28.43 -21.35 -6.19
N HIS A 231 29.62 -20.85 -6.00
CA HIS A 231 30.72 -20.92 -6.97
C HIS A 231 30.33 -20.34 -8.35
N THR A 232 29.59 -19.25 -8.35
CA THR A 232 29.07 -18.55 -9.54
C THR A 232 29.57 -17.10 -9.60
N LYS A 233 29.19 -16.37 -10.66
CA LYS A 233 29.50 -14.94 -10.84
C LYS A 233 28.27 -14.19 -11.32
N VAL A 234 27.19 -14.22 -10.56
CA VAL A 234 25.93 -13.57 -10.88
C VAL A 234 26.07 -12.06 -10.87
N THR A 235 26.82 -11.51 -9.93
CA THR A 235 27.11 -10.08 -9.78
C THR A 235 27.61 -9.43 -11.09
N ALA A 236 28.39 -10.16 -11.87
CA ALA A 236 28.92 -9.65 -13.13
C ALA A 236 27.87 -9.50 -14.25
N GLY A 237 26.71 -10.12 -14.11
CA GLY A 237 25.60 -10.09 -15.08
C GLY A 237 24.49 -9.10 -14.73
N GLU A 238 24.42 -8.63 -13.49
CA GLU A 238 23.38 -7.72 -13.04
C GLU A 238 23.59 -6.27 -13.50
N ALA A 239 22.47 -5.60 -13.83
CA ALA A 239 22.51 -4.21 -14.28
C ALA A 239 22.95 -3.29 -13.13
N GLY A 240 24.04 -2.56 -13.33
CA GLY A 240 24.62 -1.69 -12.30
C GLY A 240 25.41 -2.42 -11.21
N GLY A 241 25.58 -3.75 -11.29
CA GLY A 241 26.27 -4.57 -10.30
C GLY A 241 25.52 -4.66 -8.95
N ILE A 242 24.21 -4.45 -8.94
CA ILE A 242 23.35 -4.50 -7.75
C ILE A 242 22.21 -5.49 -7.98
N THR A 243 21.89 -6.27 -6.95
CA THR A 243 20.71 -7.16 -6.94
C THR A 243 19.43 -6.33 -6.84
N GLN A 244 18.49 -6.56 -7.77
CA GLN A 244 17.21 -5.84 -7.85
C GLN A 244 16.00 -6.78 -7.85
N HIS A 245 16.21 -8.10 -7.80
CA HIS A 245 15.19 -9.15 -7.72
C HIS A 245 15.43 -10.03 -6.50
N ILE A 246 14.42 -10.74 -6.03
CA ILE A 246 14.60 -11.76 -5.01
C ILE A 246 15.06 -13.04 -5.71
N GLY A 247 16.34 -13.35 -5.61
CA GLY A 247 16.89 -14.62 -6.07
C GLY A 247 16.61 -15.73 -5.03
N ALA A 248 16.18 -16.92 -5.50
CA ALA A 248 16.04 -18.08 -4.63
C ALA A 248 16.79 -19.27 -5.23
N TYR A 249 17.64 -19.90 -4.45
CA TYR A 249 18.43 -21.04 -4.90
C TYR A 249 18.75 -22.00 -3.76
N GLN A 250 19.01 -23.26 -4.11
CA GLN A 250 19.28 -24.32 -3.18
C GLN A 250 20.70 -24.84 -3.35
N ILE A 251 21.43 -24.99 -2.24
CA ILE A 251 22.74 -25.62 -2.19
C ILE A 251 22.70 -26.91 -1.38
N GLU A 252 23.70 -27.75 -1.54
CA GLU A 252 23.90 -28.93 -0.71
C GLU A 252 25.26 -28.82 -0.03
N ASN A 253 25.25 -28.85 1.30
CA ASN A 253 26.43 -28.83 2.13
C ASN A 253 26.40 -30.04 3.09
N ASP A 254 27.42 -30.88 3.08
CA ASP A 254 27.54 -32.11 3.92
C ASP A 254 26.30 -33.03 3.86
N GLY A 255 25.64 -33.09 2.68
CA GLY A 255 24.45 -33.90 2.48
C GLY A 255 23.15 -33.27 2.98
N LYS A 256 23.19 -32.10 3.60
CA LYS A 256 22.02 -31.28 3.94
C LYS A 256 21.80 -30.18 2.90
N LYS A 257 20.53 -29.94 2.57
CA LYS A 257 20.15 -28.87 1.66
C LYS A 257 19.83 -27.62 2.44
N ILE A 258 20.21 -26.46 1.89
CA ILE A 258 19.91 -25.13 2.42
C ILE A 258 19.37 -24.31 1.25
N THR A 259 18.25 -23.62 1.45
CA THR A 259 17.67 -22.73 0.45
C THR A 259 17.92 -21.29 0.82
N PHE A 260 18.62 -20.55 -0.03
CA PHE A 260 18.92 -19.13 0.17
C PHE A 260 17.97 -18.25 -0.60
N LEU A 261 17.54 -17.15 0.04
CA LEU A 261 16.83 -16.04 -0.58
C LEU A 261 17.74 -14.81 -0.58
N ASP A 262 18.12 -14.34 -1.76
CA ASP A 262 18.87 -13.09 -1.93
C ASP A 262 17.92 -11.92 -1.99
N THR A 263 18.09 -10.94 -1.09
CA THR A 263 17.25 -9.74 -1.07
C THR A 263 18.04 -8.49 -1.41
N PRO A 264 17.46 -7.58 -2.25
CA PRO A 264 18.13 -6.33 -2.61
C PRO A 264 18.46 -5.47 -1.38
N GLY A 265 19.67 -4.90 -1.33
CA GLY A 265 20.15 -4.09 -0.21
C GLY A 265 19.63 -2.65 -0.20
N HIS A 266 19.15 -2.13 -1.32
CA HIS A 266 18.77 -0.72 -1.46
C HIS A 266 17.46 -0.37 -0.73
N ALA A 267 17.38 0.86 -0.18
CA ALA A 267 16.20 1.37 0.56
C ALA A 267 14.88 1.31 -0.23
N ALA A 268 14.92 1.38 -1.56
CA ALA A 268 13.75 1.22 -2.42
C ALA A 268 13.03 -0.14 -2.24
N PHE A 269 13.76 -1.19 -1.85
CA PHE A 269 13.27 -2.57 -1.80
C PHE A 269 12.90 -3.05 -0.39
N THR A 270 12.43 -2.13 0.48
CA THR A 270 12.02 -2.44 1.87
C THR A 270 10.97 -3.56 1.94
N THR A 271 9.94 -3.52 1.06
CA THR A 271 8.90 -4.56 0.97
C THR A 271 9.47 -5.94 0.62
N MET A 272 10.47 -6.02 -0.26
CA MET A 272 11.14 -7.27 -0.59
C MET A 272 11.92 -7.84 0.59
N ARG A 273 12.60 -7.00 1.40
CA ARG A 273 13.30 -7.43 2.63
C ARG A 273 12.32 -7.93 3.69
N ALA A 274 11.23 -7.21 3.93
CA ALA A 274 10.18 -7.65 4.86
C ALA A 274 9.61 -9.01 4.45
N ARG A 275 9.29 -9.18 3.16
CA ARG A 275 8.84 -10.46 2.60
C ARG A 275 9.89 -11.56 2.77
N GLY A 276 11.16 -11.27 2.50
CA GLY A 276 12.26 -12.20 2.70
C GLY A 276 12.30 -12.71 4.15
N ALA A 277 12.22 -11.82 5.15
CA ALA A 277 12.19 -12.20 6.56
C ALA A 277 10.98 -13.09 6.92
N GLN A 278 9.79 -12.74 6.44
CA GLN A 278 8.55 -13.45 6.80
C GLN A 278 8.44 -14.88 6.26
N VAL A 279 9.19 -15.22 5.20
CA VAL A 279 9.11 -16.54 4.57
C VAL A 279 10.29 -17.44 4.89
N THR A 280 11.24 -16.96 5.68
CA THR A 280 12.49 -17.67 6.01
C THR A 280 12.56 -18.10 7.48
N ASP A 281 13.42 -19.08 7.74
CA ASP A 281 13.65 -19.63 9.06
C ASP A 281 14.85 -18.97 9.77
N ILE A 282 15.83 -18.47 9.02
CA ILE A 282 17.05 -17.86 9.51
C ILE A 282 17.39 -16.63 8.68
N THR A 283 17.84 -15.57 9.31
CA THR A 283 18.32 -14.35 8.63
C THR A 283 19.84 -14.22 8.83
N ILE A 284 20.58 -14.09 7.73
CA ILE A 284 21.99 -13.72 7.76
C ILE A 284 22.10 -12.21 7.56
N LEU A 285 22.65 -11.54 8.55
CA LEU A 285 22.92 -10.11 8.52
C LEU A 285 24.39 -9.87 8.12
N VAL A 286 24.61 -9.42 6.87
CA VAL A 286 25.96 -9.14 6.38
C VAL A 286 26.35 -7.71 6.71
N VAL A 287 27.42 -7.55 7.49
CA VAL A 287 27.98 -6.26 7.89
C VAL A 287 29.44 -6.20 7.50
N ALA A 288 29.85 -5.14 6.80
CA ALA A 288 31.24 -4.98 6.42
C ALA A 288 32.08 -4.48 7.62
N ALA A 289 33.21 -5.15 7.89
CA ALA A 289 34.09 -4.86 9.02
C ALA A 289 34.78 -3.48 8.93
N ASP A 290 34.85 -2.90 7.76
CA ASP A 290 35.44 -1.58 7.50
C ASP A 290 34.42 -0.44 7.63
N ASP A 291 33.13 -0.67 7.34
CA ASP A 291 32.10 0.34 7.31
C ASP A 291 31.28 0.42 8.62
N GLY A 292 30.99 -0.75 9.25
CA GLY A 292 30.18 -0.83 10.47
C GLY A 292 28.67 -0.88 10.21
N VAL A 293 27.86 -0.45 11.19
CA VAL A 293 26.39 -0.51 11.13
C VAL A 293 25.85 0.69 10.35
N MET A 294 25.13 0.41 9.27
CA MET A 294 24.54 1.38 8.36
C MET A 294 22.99 1.39 8.47
N PRO A 295 22.29 2.43 8.00
CA PRO A 295 20.84 2.54 8.17
C PRO A 295 20.04 1.32 7.66
N GLN A 296 20.44 0.72 6.52
CA GLN A 296 19.79 -0.48 5.99
C GLN A 296 20.12 -1.75 6.79
N THR A 297 21.23 -1.76 7.54
CA THR A 297 21.53 -2.81 8.51
C THR A 297 20.54 -2.77 9.67
N ILE A 298 20.23 -1.57 10.18
CA ILE A 298 19.25 -1.36 11.25
C ILE A 298 17.85 -1.78 10.77
N GLU A 299 17.48 -1.41 9.54
CA GLU A 299 16.23 -1.82 8.92
C GLU A 299 16.13 -3.36 8.82
N ALA A 300 17.19 -4.03 8.38
CA ALA A 300 17.25 -5.49 8.29
C ALA A 300 17.07 -6.17 9.66
N ILE A 301 17.70 -5.63 10.70
CA ILE A 301 17.52 -6.10 12.09
C ILE A 301 16.05 -5.99 12.52
N ASN A 302 15.42 -4.86 12.22
CA ASN A 302 14.02 -4.64 12.58
C ASN A 302 13.09 -5.62 11.86
N HIS A 303 13.30 -5.88 10.56
CA HIS A 303 12.51 -6.85 9.81
C HIS A 303 12.67 -8.28 10.33
N ALA A 304 13.91 -8.69 10.67
CA ALA A 304 14.15 -10.02 11.23
C ALA A 304 13.52 -10.17 12.62
N LYS A 305 13.57 -9.14 13.45
CA LYS A 305 12.93 -9.12 14.77
C LYS A 305 11.41 -9.13 14.69
N GLU A 306 10.83 -8.38 13.77
CA GLU A 306 9.37 -8.35 13.55
C GLU A 306 8.86 -9.72 13.05
N ALA A 307 9.67 -10.41 12.26
CA ALA A 307 9.38 -11.77 11.79
C ALA A 307 9.72 -12.87 12.82
N GLU A 308 10.28 -12.50 13.98
CA GLU A 308 10.73 -13.42 15.04
C GLU A 308 11.73 -14.49 14.56
N VAL A 309 12.57 -14.13 13.56
CA VAL A 309 13.55 -15.03 12.94
C VAL A 309 14.92 -14.84 13.58
N PRO A 310 15.63 -15.92 13.95
CA PRO A 310 16.99 -15.82 14.49
C PRO A 310 17.95 -15.20 13.48
N ILE A 311 18.87 -14.39 14.01
CA ILE A 311 19.84 -13.63 13.23
C ILE A 311 21.24 -14.21 13.43
N ILE A 312 21.92 -14.56 12.33
CA ILE A 312 23.35 -14.86 12.30
C ILE A 312 24.04 -13.66 11.68
N VAL A 313 25.03 -13.09 12.36
CA VAL A 313 25.79 -11.94 11.87
C VAL A 313 27.02 -12.39 11.11
N ALA A 314 27.09 -12.12 9.83
CA ALA A 314 28.26 -12.35 8.97
C ALA A 314 29.09 -11.06 8.89
N VAL A 315 30.21 -10.99 9.63
CA VAL A 315 31.12 -9.84 9.61
C VAL A 315 32.06 -9.99 8.42
N ASN A 316 31.75 -9.35 7.33
CA ASN A 316 32.45 -9.52 6.04
C ASN A 316 33.60 -8.53 5.83
N LYS A 317 34.43 -8.79 4.84
CA LYS A 317 35.59 -8.00 4.42
C LYS A 317 36.71 -7.95 5.47
N ILE A 318 36.93 -9.07 6.20
CA ILE A 318 38.01 -9.16 7.18
C ILE A 318 39.42 -9.13 6.52
N ASP A 319 39.48 -9.36 5.21
CA ASP A 319 40.71 -9.28 4.38
C ASP A 319 41.24 -7.84 4.27
N LYS A 320 40.42 -6.81 4.51
CA LYS A 320 40.84 -5.42 4.40
C LYS A 320 41.69 -4.98 5.61
N PRO A 321 42.77 -4.20 5.39
CA PRO A 321 43.60 -3.69 6.46
C PRO A 321 42.88 -2.71 7.42
N THR A 322 41.76 -2.16 7.00
CA THR A 322 40.91 -1.25 7.80
C THR A 322 39.81 -2.00 8.56
N SER A 323 39.73 -3.32 8.43
CA SER A 323 38.71 -4.13 9.10
C SER A 323 38.82 -4.08 10.61
N ASN A 324 37.70 -3.91 11.28
CA ASN A 324 37.62 -3.95 12.74
C ASN A 324 36.33 -4.69 13.18
N PRO A 325 36.37 -6.03 13.27
CA PRO A 325 35.21 -6.83 13.68
C PRO A 325 34.70 -6.47 15.08
N ASP A 326 35.62 -6.20 16.05
CA ASP A 326 35.24 -5.87 17.43
C ASP A 326 34.37 -4.59 17.50
N ARG A 327 34.69 -3.60 16.67
CA ARG A 327 33.88 -2.40 16.57
C ARG A 327 32.46 -2.71 16.07
N VAL A 328 32.34 -3.56 15.04
CA VAL A 328 31.04 -3.97 14.51
C VAL A 328 30.20 -4.70 15.55
N MET A 329 30.82 -5.59 16.32
CA MET A 329 30.18 -6.31 17.44
C MET A 329 29.66 -5.32 18.49
N GLN A 330 30.47 -4.31 18.87
CA GLN A 330 30.04 -3.26 19.80
C GLN A 330 28.85 -2.45 19.27
N GLU A 331 28.90 -1.99 18.02
CA GLU A 331 27.81 -1.24 17.41
C GLU A 331 26.52 -2.05 17.35
N LEU A 332 26.58 -3.34 17.02
CA LEU A 332 25.40 -4.22 16.95
C LEU A 332 24.79 -4.54 18.33
N THR A 333 25.60 -4.50 19.40
CA THR A 333 25.12 -4.68 20.78
C THR A 333 24.11 -3.58 21.15
N GLU A 334 24.25 -2.34 20.62
CA GLU A 334 23.29 -1.26 20.84
C GLU A 334 21.90 -1.59 20.27
N TYR A 335 21.85 -2.44 19.25
CA TYR A 335 20.60 -2.93 18.63
C TYR A 335 20.12 -4.27 19.21
N GLY A 336 20.74 -4.73 20.33
CA GLY A 336 20.34 -5.94 21.05
C GLY A 336 20.83 -7.25 20.41
N LEU A 337 21.83 -7.19 19.53
CA LEU A 337 22.54 -8.36 19.01
C LEU A 337 23.86 -8.51 19.78
N ILE A 338 23.80 -9.33 20.83
CA ILE A 338 24.95 -9.54 21.76
C ILE A 338 25.65 -10.83 21.37
N PRO A 339 26.98 -10.81 21.12
CA PRO A 339 27.74 -12.01 20.81
C PRO A 339 27.69 -13.07 21.94
N GLU A 340 27.75 -14.34 21.58
CA GLU A 340 27.83 -15.45 22.54
C GLU A 340 29.03 -15.30 23.48
N ASP A 341 30.19 -14.87 22.98
CA ASP A 341 31.40 -14.59 23.75
C ASP A 341 31.18 -13.54 24.86
N TRP A 342 30.20 -12.66 24.72
CA TRP A 342 29.85 -11.63 25.71
C TRP A 342 28.60 -12.00 26.53
N GLY A 343 28.14 -13.28 26.40
CA GLY A 343 27.03 -13.83 27.15
C GLY A 343 25.67 -13.56 26.51
N GLY A 344 25.62 -13.25 25.22
CA GLY A 344 24.40 -13.15 24.41
C GLY A 344 24.03 -14.46 23.73
N GLU A 345 23.09 -14.37 22.78
CA GLU A 345 22.54 -15.50 22.02
C GLU A 345 22.78 -15.37 20.49
N THR A 346 23.47 -14.31 20.06
CA THR A 346 23.66 -14.05 18.63
C THR A 346 24.98 -14.59 18.14
N ILE A 347 24.96 -15.39 17.09
CA ILE A 347 26.15 -15.98 16.47
C ILE A 347 26.78 -14.93 15.54
N PHE A 348 28.09 -14.70 15.73
CA PHE A 348 28.90 -13.82 14.87
C PHE A 348 29.95 -14.64 14.15
N VAL A 349 29.96 -14.56 12.81
CA VAL A 349 30.93 -15.26 11.96
C VAL A 349 31.75 -14.24 11.19
N PRO A 350 33.04 -14.08 11.52
CA PRO A 350 33.94 -13.26 10.73
C PRO A 350 34.32 -14.00 9.43
N LEU A 351 34.15 -13.33 8.29
CA LEU A 351 34.44 -13.95 6.98
C LEU A 351 34.93 -12.95 5.94
N SER A 352 35.49 -13.46 4.86
CA SER A 352 35.77 -12.72 3.65
C SER A 352 35.10 -13.41 2.47
N ALA A 353 34.05 -12.80 1.96
CA ALA A 353 33.34 -13.29 0.77
C ALA A 353 34.25 -13.33 -0.49
N LEU A 354 35.31 -12.51 -0.53
CA LEU A 354 36.22 -12.43 -1.67
C LEU A 354 37.25 -13.56 -1.67
N SER A 355 37.86 -13.87 -0.52
CA SER A 355 38.87 -14.95 -0.35
C SER A 355 38.24 -16.32 -0.12
N GLY A 356 37.01 -16.36 0.37
CA GLY A 356 36.29 -17.58 0.75
C GLY A 356 36.53 -17.98 2.22
N ASP A 357 37.33 -17.22 2.97
CA ASP A 357 37.63 -17.52 4.38
C ASP A 357 36.37 -17.37 5.27
N GLY A 358 36.10 -18.33 6.15
CA GLY A 358 34.97 -18.32 7.09
C GLY A 358 33.60 -18.66 6.47
N ILE A 359 33.52 -19.02 5.18
CA ILE A 359 32.26 -19.41 4.56
C ILE A 359 31.78 -20.77 5.05
N ASP A 360 32.67 -21.73 5.17
CA ASP A 360 32.36 -23.07 5.70
C ASP A 360 31.87 -22.97 7.16
N ASP A 361 32.48 -22.11 7.98
CA ASP A 361 32.04 -21.84 9.34
C ASP A 361 30.59 -21.25 9.36
N LEU A 362 30.30 -20.33 8.43
CA LEU A 362 28.95 -19.77 8.30
C LEU A 362 27.93 -20.86 7.96
N LEU A 363 28.24 -21.75 7.02
CA LEU A 363 27.36 -22.84 6.64
C LEU A 363 27.13 -23.85 7.76
N GLU A 364 28.17 -24.13 8.55
CA GLU A 364 28.06 -24.97 9.76
C GLU A 364 27.15 -24.33 10.82
N MET A 365 27.30 -23.02 11.07
CA MET A 365 26.45 -22.31 12.02
C MET A 365 24.98 -22.26 11.56
N ILE A 366 24.70 -22.09 10.25
CA ILE A 366 23.35 -22.19 9.72
C ILE A 366 22.76 -23.59 10.00
N GLY A 367 23.54 -24.64 9.77
CA GLY A 367 23.14 -26.02 10.04
C GLY A 367 22.81 -26.24 11.52
N LEU A 368 23.62 -25.70 12.41
CA LEU A 368 23.42 -25.80 13.87
C LEU A 368 22.10 -25.09 14.29
N VAL A 369 21.90 -23.87 13.85
CA VAL A 369 20.68 -23.12 14.18
C VAL A 369 19.44 -23.82 13.63
N ALA A 370 19.50 -24.37 12.41
CA ALA A 370 18.40 -25.15 11.81
C ALA A 370 18.07 -26.40 12.62
N GLU A 371 19.07 -27.12 13.17
CA GLU A 371 18.87 -28.28 14.05
C GLU A 371 18.18 -27.88 15.36
N VAL A 372 18.59 -26.77 15.97
CA VAL A 372 17.98 -26.27 17.21
C VAL A 372 16.52 -25.87 17.01
N GLN A 373 16.18 -25.37 15.84
CA GLN A 373 14.79 -24.99 15.50
C GLN A 373 13.87 -26.19 15.17
N GLU A 374 14.44 -27.41 15.01
CA GLU A 374 13.67 -28.61 14.66
C GLU A 374 12.71 -28.39 13.46
N LEU A 375 13.20 -27.83 12.34
CA LEU A 375 12.40 -27.52 11.18
C LEU A 375 11.80 -28.79 10.56
N LYS A 376 10.48 -28.92 10.58
CA LYS A 376 9.75 -30.11 10.12
C LYS A 376 8.70 -29.74 9.06
N ALA A 377 8.46 -30.63 8.12
CA ALA A 377 7.35 -30.55 7.17
C ALA A 377 6.93 -31.96 6.74
N ASN A 378 5.67 -32.14 6.33
CA ASN A 378 5.19 -33.42 5.83
C ASN A 378 5.10 -33.38 4.29
N PRO A 379 5.98 -34.10 3.55
CA PRO A 379 5.96 -34.09 2.09
C PRO A 379 4.68 -34.72 1.47
N LYS A 380 3.89 -35.47 2.25
CA LYS A 380 2.66 -36.09 1.78
C LYS A 380 1.44 -35.19 1.89
N ASN A 381 1.55 -34.12 2.67
CA ASN A 381 0.48 -33.15 2.83
C ASN A 381 0.23 -32.38 1.53
N ARG A 382 -0.85 -31.63 1.53
CA ARG A 382 -1.17 -30.68 0.48
C ARG A 382 -0.02 -29.66 0.35
N ALA A 383 0.44 -29.41 -0.89
CA ALA A 383 1.47 -28.41 -1.08
C ALA A 383 0.91 -27.02 -0.80
N VAL A 384 1.58 -26.32 0.10
CA VAL A 384 1.32 -24.93 0.47
C VAL A 384 2.64 -24.15 0.52
N GLY A 385 2.56 -22.87 0.35
CA GLY A 385 3.74 -22.00 0.42
C GLY A 385 3.44 -20.57 -0.06
N THR A 386 4.49 -19.83 -0.42
CA THR A 386 4.40 -18.40 -0.70
C THR A 386 5.03 -18.06 -2.06
N VAL A 387 4.49 -17.03 -2.72
CA VAL A 387 5.05 -16.46 -3.94
C VAL A 387 6.23 -15.56 -3.58
N ILE A 388 7.40 -15.85 -4.12
CA ILE A 388 8.59 -15.01 -3.98
C ILE A 388 8.50 -13.84 -4.95
N GLU A 389 8.34 -14.16 -6.23
CA GLU A 389 8.20 -13.21 -7.34
C GLU A 389 7.23 -13.71 -8.39
N ALA A 390 6.71 -12.77 -9.19
CA ALA A 390 5.83 -13.09 -10.31
C ALA A 390 6.15 -12.22 -11.52
N GLU A 391 6.08 -12.82 -12.70
CA GLU A 391 6.43 -12.17 -13.96
C GLU A 391 5.44 -12.54 -15.08
N LEU A 392 5.45 -11.74 -16.15
CA LEU A 392 4.67 -11.99 -17.36
C LEU A 392 5.60 -12.16 -18.55
N ASP A 393 5.91 -13.42 -18.88
CA ASP A 393 6.70 -13.74 -20.07
C ASP A 393 5.82 -13.74 -21.32
N LYS A 394 6.30 -13.12 -22.38
CA LYS A 394 5.56 -12.97 -23.64
C LYS A 394 5.25 -14.31 -24.33
N SER A 395 6.08 -15.32 -24.10
CA SER A 395 5.98 -16.64 -24.76
C SER A 395 5.36 -17.71 -23.86
N ARG A 396 5.65 -17.64 -22.55
CA ARG A 396 5.21 -18.62 -21.55
C ARG A 396 3.92 -18.21 -20.82
N GLY A 397 3.56 -16.91 -20.91
CA GLY A 397 2.45 -16.31 -20.15
C GLY A 397 2.84 -15.99 -18.71
N PRO A 398 1.85 -15.87 -17.80
CA PRO A 398 2.11 -15.62 -16.39
C PRO A 398 2.95 -16.75 -15.79
N SER A 399 4.01 -16.40 -15.07
CA SER A 399 4.84 -17.29 -14.28
C SER A 399 5.05 -16.72 -12.89
N ALA A 400 5.31 -17.60 -11.93
CA ALA A 400 5.58 -17.24 -10.55
C ALA A 400 6.66 -18.13 -9.96
N SER A 401 7.57 -17.52 -9.20
CA SER A 401 8.55 -18.21 -8.37
C SER A 401 7.94 -18.49 -7.01
N LEU A 402 7.76 -19.76 -6.68
CA LEU A 402 7.13 -20.24 -5.46
C LEU A 402 8.16 -20.84 -4.52
N LEU A 403 8.01 -20.58 -3.23
CA LEU A 403 8.68 -21.33 -2.17
C LEU A 403 7.68 -22.33 -1.56
N VAL A 404 7.94 -23.61 -1.67
CA VAL A 404 7.12 -24.64 -1.06
C VAL A 404 7.47 -24.72 0.42
N GLN A 405 6.50 -24.53 1.32
CA GLN A 405 6.72 -24.57 2.77
C GLN A 405 6.34 -25.93 3.36
N ASN A 406 5.25 -26.52 2.88
CA ASN A 406 4.81 -27.85 3.30
C ASN A 406 4.25 -28.63 2.10
N GLY A 407 4.25 -29.95 2.18
CA GLY A 407 3.75 -30.81 1.12
C GLY A 407 4.69 -30.98 -0.08
N THR A 408 4.21 -31.58 -1.15
CA THR A 408 4.95 -31.75 -2.41
C THR A 408 4.13 -31.24 -3.59
N LEU A 409 4.71 -30.31 -4.33
CA LEU A 409 4.14 -29.71 -5.53
C LEU A 409 4.49 -30.55 -6.76
N ASN A 410 3.50 -30.86 -7.62
CA ASN A 410 3.71 -31.69 -8.81
C ASN A 410 3.23 -30.97 -10.08
N VAL A 411 3.84 -31.31 -11.20
CA VAL A 411 3.33 -30.87 -12.49
C VAL A 411 1.96 -31.48 -12.74
N GLY A 412 0.96 -30.66 -13.04
CA GLY A 412 -0.42 -31.06 -13.25
C GLY A 412 -1.35 -30.74 -12.09
N ASP A 413 -0.84 -30.33 -10.95
CA ASP A 413 -1.64 -29.95 -9.79
C ASP A 413 -2.48 -28.70 -10.08
N ALA A 414 -3.68 -28.67 -9.51
CA ALA A 414 -4.55 -27.50 -9.51
C ALA A 414 -4.17 -26.61 -8.33
N ILE A 415 -3.83 -25.35 -8.60
CA ILE A 415 -3.30 -24.42 -7.61
C ILE A 415 -4.15 -23.16 -7.55
N VAL A 416 -4.34 -22.63 -6.35
CA VAL A 416 -4.81 -21.27 -6.08
C VAL A 416 -3.63 -20.49 -5.53
N VAL A 417 -3.37 -19.32 -6.09
CA VAL A 417 -2.26 -18.44 -5.72
C VAL A 417 -2.83 -17.05 -5.50
N GLY A 418 -2.93 -16.60 -4.26
CA GLY A 418 -3.57 -15.32 -3.94
C GLY A 418 -4.98 -15.21 -4.51
N ASN A 419 -5.16 -14.31 -5.45
CA ASN A 419 -6.41 -14.06 -6.16
C ASN A 419 -6.46 -14.71 -7.55
N THR A 420 -5.49 -15.57 -7.88
CA THR A 420 -5.40 -16.26 -9.16
C THR A 420 -5.48 -17.77 -8.97
N TYR A 421 -5.76 -18.49 -10.05
CA TYR A 421 -5.78 -19.94 -10.03
C TYR A 421 -5.18 -20.49 -11.33
N GLY A 422 -4.86 -21.76 -11.35
CA GLY A 422 -4.37 -22.39 -12.56
C GLY A 422 -4.08 -23.87 -12.39
N ARG A 423 -3.51 -24.45 -13.44
CA ARG A 423 -2.97 -25.80 -13.44
C ARG A 423 -1.51 -25.76 -13.84
N ILE A 424 -0.64 -26.28 -13.03
CA ILE A 424 0.80 -26.27 -13.25
C ILE A 424 1.13 -27.03 -14.55
N ARG A 425 1.65 -26.32 -15.54
CA ARG A 425 2.04 -26.90 -16.84
C ARG A 425 3.49 -27.33 -16.84
N ALA A 426 4.36 -26.54 -16.22
CA ALA A 426 5.78 -26.84 -16.10
C ALA A 426 6.31 -26.21 -14.82
N MET A 427 7.31 -26.85 -14.23
CA MET A 427 8.11 -26.36 -13.12
C MET A 427 9.57 -26.35 -13.55
N VAL A 428 10.27 -25.29 -13.14
CA VAL A 428 11.69 -25.10 -13.43
C VAL A 428 12.40 -24.79 -12.11
N ASN A 429 13.54 -25.40 -11.86
CA ASN A 429 14.35 -25.09 -10.68
C ASN A 429 15.26 -23.86 -10.91
N ASP A 430 15.99 -23.46 -9.89
CA ASP A 430 16.97 -22.35 -9.90
C ASP A 430 18.10 -22.49 -10.95
N LEU A 431 18.38 -23.71 -11.42
CA LEU A 431 19.33 -24.00 -12.47
C LEU A 431 18.72 -23.94 -13.91
N GLY A 432 17.44 -23.56 -14.04
CA GLY A 432 16.74 -23.54 -15.32
C GLY A 432 16.32 -24.93 -15.85
N GLN A 433 16.40 -25.99 -15.02
CA GLN A 433 16.05 -27.35 -15.40
C GLN A 433 14.59 -27.64 -15.08
N ARG A 434 13.93 -28.35 -15.99
CA ARG A 434 12.54 -28.81 -15.76
C ARG A 434 12.51 -29.94 -14.75
N ILE A 435 11.73 -29.74 -13.70
CA ILE A 435 11.48 -30.75 -12.67
C ILE A 435 10.00 -31.15 -12.67
N LYS A 436 9.70 -32.33 -12.13
CA LYS A 436 8.33 -32.84 -12.05
C LYS A 436 7.71 -32.69 -10.67
N THR A 437 8.57 -32.65 -9.65
CA THR A 437 8.17 -32.62 -8.22
C THR A 437 9.05 -31.63 -7.49
N ALA A 438 8.49 -30.90 -6.54
CA ALA A 438 9.19 -29.99 -5.63
C ALA A 438 8.70 -30.25 -4.22
N GLY A 439 9.61 -30.63 -3.33
CA GLY A 439 9.32 -30.87 -1.92
C GLY A 439 9.42 -29.62 -1.06
N PRO A 440 9.27 -29.73 0.27
CA PRO A 440 9.39 -28.63 1.19
C PRO A 440 10.73 -27.88 1.06
N SER A 441 10.73 -26.59 1.33
CA SER A 441 11.86 -25.66 1.22
C SER A 441 12.51 -25.58 -0.17
N THR A 442 11.81 -26.03 -1.21
CA THR A 442 12.31 -25.91 -2.60
C THR A 442 11.69 -24.69 -3.28
N SER A 443 12.54 -23.86 -3.91
CA SER A 443 12.08 -22.79 -4.79
C SER A 443 11.89 -23.29 -6.20
N VAL A 444 10.75 -22.96 -6.82
CA VAL A 444 10.43 -23.35 -8.20
C VAL A 444 9.69 -22.26 -8.95
N GLU A 445 10.08 -22.04 -10.19
CA GLU A 445 9.30 -21.23 -11.14
C GLU A 445 8.22 -22.10 -11.76
N ILE A 446 6.97 -21.68 -11.65
CA ILE A 446 5.82 -22.36 -12.24
C ILE A 446 5.23 -21.59 -13.41
N THR A 447 4.63 -22.31 -14.35
CA THR A 447 3.82 -21.72 -15.42
C THR A 447 2.47 -22.43 -15.50
N GLY A 448 1.44 -21.72 -15.99
CA GLY A 448 0.10 -22.28 -16.18
C GLY A 448 -0.96 -21.68 -15.28
N ILE A 449 -0.63 -20.66 -14.51
CA ILE A 449 -1.58 -19.81 -13.80
C ILE A 449 -2.33 -18.91 -14.78
N ASN A 450 -3.50 -18.44 -14.38
CA ASN A 450 -4.41 -17.66 -15.23
C ASN A 450 -3.97 -16.20 -15.36
N ASP A 451 -3.44 -15.62 -14.30
CA ASP A 451 -2.98 -14.25 -14.22
C ASP A 451 -1.72 -14.17 -13.35
N VAL A 452 -1.06 -13.01 -13.32
CA VAL A 452 0.12 -12.77 -12.49
C VAL A 452 -0.33 -12.55 -11.03
N PRO A 453 0.11 -13.41 -10.06
CA PRO A 453 -0.18 -13.21 -8.66
C PRO A 453 0.63 -12.06 -8.06
N GLN A 454 0.25 -11.62 -6.88
CA GLN A 454 1.08 -10.68 -6.14
C GLN A 454 2.24 -11.40 -5.44
N ALA A 455 3.38 -10.74 -5.39
CA ALA A 455 4.51 -11.25 -4.64
C ALA A 455 4.19 -11.22 -3.13
N GLY A 456 4.45 -12.33 -2.43
CA GLY A 456 4.01 -12.55 -1.04
C GLY A 456 2.66 -13.25 -0.90
N ASP A 457 1.92 -13.46 -1.99
CA ASP A 457 0.68 -14.23 -1.94
C ASP A 457 0.93 -15.66 -1.47
N ARG A 458 -0.01 -16.20 -0.71
CA ARG A 458 -0.01 -17.62 -0.32
C ARG A 458 -0.58 -18.46 -1.44
N PHE A 459 -0.03 -19.66 -1.61
CA PHE A 459 -0.60 -20.62 -2.54
C PHE A 459 -0.99 -21.93 -1.85
N VAL A 460 -2.01 -22.59 -2.39
CA VAL A 460 -2.52 -23.88 -1.91
C VAL A 460 -2.88 -24.75 -3.10
N VAL A 461 -2.47 -26.03 -3.06
CA VAL A 461 -2.84 -27.02 -4.05
C VAL A 461 -4.15 -27.68 -3.67
N PHE A 462 -5.04 -27.85 -4.63
CA PHE A 462 -6.34 -28.54 -4.47
C PHE A 462 -6.39 -29.80 -5.31
N SER A 463 -7.09 -30.79 -4.83
CA SER A 463 -7.30 -32.08 -5.56
C SER A 463 -8.26 -31.92 -6.74
N ASP A 464 -9.20 -30.94 -6.66
CA ASP A 464 -10.19 -30.67 -7.71
C ASP A 464 -9.95 -29.30 -8.34
N GLU A 465 -9.73 -29.30 -9.66
CA GLU A 465 -9.54 -28.07 -10.45
C GLU A 465 -10.78 -27.15 -10.40
N LYS A 466 -11.98 -27.72 -10.27
CA LYS A 466 -13.21 -26.91 -10.16
C LYS A 466 -13.30 -26.16 -8.84
N GLN A 467 -12.84 -26.79 -7.75
CA GLN A 467 -12.77 -26.13 -6.44
C GLN A 467 -11.74 -25.00 -6.49
N ALA A 468 -10.54 -25.27 -6.99
CA ALA A 468 -9.49 -24.26 -7.14
C ALA A 468 -9.96 -23.06 -7.98
N ARG A 469 -10.63 -23.34 -9.09
CA ARG A 469 -11.20 -22.30 -9.95
C ARG A 469 -12.26 -21.46 -9.24
N ARG A 470 -13.21 -22.09 -8.54
CA ARG A 470 -14.28 -21.40 -7.80
C ARG A 470 -13.68 -20.44 -6.75
N ILE A 471 -12.72 -20.94 -5.97
CA ILE A 471 -12.05 -20.15 -4.92
C ILE A 471 -11.29 -18.98 -5.55
N GLY A 472 -10.50 -19.22 -6.60
CA GLY A 472 -9.74 -18.17 -7.27
C GLY A 472 -10.64 -17.10 -7.90
N GLU A 473 -11.73 -17.49 -8.57
CA GLU A 473 -12.70 -16.55 -9.14
C GLU A 473 -13.39 -15.71 -8.06
N SER A 474 -13.83 -16.32 -6.94
CA SER A 474 -14.46 -15.62 -5.82
C SER A 474 -13.51 -14.61 -5.19
N ARG A 475 -12.26 -14.99 -4.91
CA ARG A 475 -11.23 -14.09 -4.36
C ARG A 475 -10.91 -12.93 -5.31
N HIS A 476 -10.84 -13.19 -6.61
CA HIS A 476 -10.62 -12.16 -7.62
C HIS A 476 -11.78 -11.15 -7.65
N GLU A 477 -13.03 -11.62 -7.63
CA GLU A 477 -14.20 -10.75 -7.56
C GLU A 477 -14.22 -9.90 -6.28
N ALA A 478 -13.91 -10.52 -5.12
CA ALA A 478 -13.83 -9.82 -3.85
C ALA A 478 -12.75 -8.70 -3.88
N SER A 479 -11.57 -8.98 -4.44
CA SER A 479 -10.49 -8.00 -4.61
C SER A 479 -10.90 -6.81 -5.48
N ILE A 480 -11.60 -7.06 -6.60
CA ILE A 480 -12.13 -5.99 -7.47
C ILE A 480 -13.15 -5.13 -6.72
N ILE A 481 -14.03 -5.74 -5.92
CA ILE A 481 -15.03 -5.02 -5.14
C ILE A 481 -14.35 -4.13 -4.09
N GLN A 482 -13.35 -4.65 -3.40
CA GLN A 482 -12.57 -3.92 -2.40
C GLN A 482 -11.86 -2.72 -3.02
N GLN A 483 -11.14 -2.89 -4.13
CA GLN A 483 -10.47 -1.81 -4.85
C GLN A 483 -11.45 -0.70 -5.30
N ARG A 484 -12.66 -1.09 -5.72
CA ARG A 484 -13.71 -0.12 -6.10
C ARG A 484 -14.28 0.62 -4.90
N GLN A 485 -14.30 0.04 -3.71
CA GLN A 485 -14.75 0.69 -2.49
C GLN A 485 -13.72 1.69 -1.97
N GLU A 486 -12.46 1.33 -1.98
CA GLU A 486 -11.35 2.21 -1.61
C GLU A 486 -11.26 3.45 -2.51
N SER A 487 -11.48 3.28 -3.81
CA SER A 487 -11.51 4.39 -4.77
C SER A 487 -12.72 5.34 -4.64
N LYS A 488 -13.79 4.94 -3.92
CA LYS A 488 -15.03 5.72 -3.77
C LYS A 488 -15.10 6.55 -2.50
N ASN A 489 -14.22 6.35 -1.54
CA ASN A 489 -14.24 7.06 -0.27
C ASN A 489 -13.65 8.48 -0.40
N VAL A 490 -14.34 9.34 -1.16
CA VAL A 490 -14.07 10.79 -1.15
C VAL A 490 -14.78 11.36 0.09
N SER A 491 -14.04 11.53 1.17
CA SER A 491 -14.50 12.27 2.36
C SER A 491 -14.44 13.78 2.07
N LEU A 492 -15.27 14.55 2.80
CA LEU A 492 -15.22 16.02 2.72
C LEU A 492 -13.84 16.58 3.14
N ASP A 493 -13.14 15.88 4.02
CA ASP A 493 -11.77 16.24 4.43
C ASP A 493 -10.79 16.04 3.27
N ASN A 494 -10.90 14.93 2.53
CA ASN A 494 -10.13 14.71 1.29
C ASN A 494 -10.44 15.74 0.20
N LEU A 495 -11.67 16.28 0.16
CA LEU A 495 -12.06 17.31 -0.79
C LEU A 495 -11.36 18.66 -0.47
N PHE A 496 -11.18 18.98 0.82
CA PHE A 496 -10.41 20.14 1.24
C PHE A 496 -8.91 19.97 1.00
N GLU A 497 -8.37 18.77 1.17
CA GLU A 497 -6.99 18.44 0.76
C GLU A 497 -6.82 18.51 -0.74
N GLN A 498 -7.75 17.96 -1.53
CA GLN A 498 -7.75 18.08 -2.99
C GLN A 498 -7.90 19.53 -3.48
N MET A 499 -8.64 20.38 -2.77
CA MET A 499 -8.72 21.81 -3.09
C MET A 499 -7.40 22.55 -2.78
N LYS A 500 -6.66 22.13 -1.76
CA LYS A 500 -5.29 22.62 -1.49
C LYS A 500 -4.29 22.06 -2.51
N GLN A 501 -4.46 20.81 -2.92
CA GLN A 501 -3.65 20.18 -3.98
C GLN A 501 -3.98 20.73 -5.38
N GLY A 502 -5.09 21.44 -5.57
CA GLY A 502 -5.45 22.08 -6.85
C GLY A 502 -4.48 23.18 -7.31
N GLU A 503 -3.58 23.62 -6.46
CA GLU A 503 -2.45 24.51 -6.81
C GLU A 503 -1.18 23.72 -7.17
N MET A 504 -1.15 22.38 -6.94
CA MET A 504 0.01 21.54 -7.27
C MET A 504 -0.11 20.97 -8.69
N LYS A 505 1.00 20.87 -9.38
CA LYS A 505 1.07 20.23 -10.70
C LYS A 505 1.23 18.73 -10.54
N ASP A 506 0.39 17.94 -11.21
CA ASP A 506 0.48 16.47 -11.20
C ASP A 506 1.37 15.97 -12.34
N LEU A 507 2.37 15.14 -12.00
CA LEU A 507 3.12 14.34 -12.96
C LEU A 507 2.49 12.93 -13.02
N ASN A 508 1.72 12.67 -14.07
CA ASN A 508 1.08 11.37 -14.27
C ASN A 508 2.06 10.34 -14.81
N VAL A 509 2.16 9.18 -14.15
CA VAL A 509 3.13 8.13 -14.47
C VAL A 509 2.44 6.77 -14.63
N ILE A 510 2.82 6.04 -15.66
CA ILE A 510 2.51 4.61 -15.84
C ILE A 510 3.80 3.82 -15.65
N ILE A 511 3.78 2.81 -14.77
CA ILE A 511 4.94 1.99 -14.45
C ILE A 511 4.78 0.60 -15.05
N LYS A 512 5.77 0.16 -15.82
CA LYS A 512 5.87 -1.20 -16.34
C LYS A 512 7.20 -1.81 -15.91
N GLY A 513 7.17 -2.96 -15.27
CA GLY A 513 8.37 -3.67 -14.83
C GLY A 513 8.41 -5.11 -15.32
N ASP A 514 9.56 -5.73 -15.17
CA ASP A 514 9.78 -7.14 -15.47
C ASP A 514 9.13 -8.07 -14.45
N VAL A 515 9.26 -7.75 -13.16
CA VAL A 515 8.66 -8.51 -12.04
C VAL A 515 7.80 -7.62 -11.15
N GLN A 516 6.88 -8.22 -10.43
CA GLN A 516 5.94 -7.53 -9.55
C GLN A 516 6.65 -6.73 -8.45
N GLY A 517 7.66 -7.31 -7.82
CA GLY A 517 8.41 -6.64 -6.76
C GLY A 517 9.15 -5.39 -7.23
N SER A 518 9.69 -5.37 -8.47
CA SER A 518 10.31 -4.17 -9.06
C SER A 518 9.30 -3.05 -9.26
N VAL A 519 8.08 -3.39 -9.71
CA VAL A 519 6.98 -2.42 -9.90
C VAL A 519 6.55 -1.81 -8.56
N GLU A 520 6.40 -2.64 -7.53
CA GLU A 520 6.06 -2.20 -6.16
C GLU A 520 7.13 -1.26 -5.58
N ALA A 521 8.40 -1.63 -5.71
CA ALA A 521 9.53 -0.84 -5.23
C ALA A 521 9.63 0.52 -5.92
N LEU A 522 9.44 0.54 -7.25
CA LEU A 522 9.39 1.78 -8.03
C LEU A 522 8.23 2.67 -7.59
N ALA A 523 7.02 2.12 -7.50
CA ALA A 523 5.84 2.87 -7.09
C ALA A 523 6.04 3.49 -5.70
N ALA A 524 6.53 2.70 -4.73
CA ALA A 524 6.81 3.18 -3.38
C ALA A 524 7.92 4.25 -3.34
N SER A 525 8.93 4.14 -4.21
CA SER A 525 10.03 5.10 -4.27
C SER A 525 9.61 6.42 -4.89
N LEU A 526 8.82 6.37 -5.98
CA LEU A 526 8.31 7.57 -6.66
C LEU A 526 7.33 8.35 -5.79
N MET A 527 6.52 7.67 -4.98
CA MET A 527 5.61 8.31 -4.00
C MET A 527 6.35 9.00 -2.84
N LYS A 528 7.61 8.66 -2.60
CA LYS A 528 8.44 9.28 -1.55
C LYS A 528 9.20 10.53 -2.04
N ILE A 529 9.18 10.79 -3.35
CA ILE A 529 9.83 11.99 -3.90
C ILE A 529 9.00 13.20 -3.46
N ASP A 530 9.63 14.09 -2.69
CA ASP A 530 9.01 15.31 -2.21
C ASP A 530 9.65 16.51 -2.95
N VAL A 531 8.88 17.09 -3.86
CA VAL A 531 9.24 18.32 -4.58
C VAL A 531 8.11 19.32 -4.41
N GLU A 532 8.37 20.43 -3.76
CA GLU A 532 7.39 21.46 -3.45
C GLU A 532 6.64 21.92 -4.72
N GLY A 533 5.33 21.87 -4.71
CA GLY A 533 4.49 22.30 -5.85
C GLY A 533 4.22 21.24 -6.94
N VAL A 534 4.81 20.04 -6.88
CA VAL A 534 4.56 18.97 -7.86
C VAL A 534 4.32 17.65 -7.13
N ASN A 535 3.33 16.89 -7.58
CA ASN A 535 3.01 15.58 -7.04
C ASN A 535 3.13 14.50 -8.12
N VAL A 536 3.65 13.31 -7.76
CA VAL A 536 3.66 12.15 -8.65
C VAL A 536 2.38 11.38 -8.49
N ARG A 537 1.65 11.22 -9.59
CA ARG A 537 0.41 10.43 -9.63
C ARG A 537 0.61 9.18 -10.46
N ILE A 538 0.61 8.03 -9.81
CA ILE A 538 0.69 6.74 -10.48
C ILE A 538 -0.70 6.38 -11.01
N ILE A 539 -0.86 6.35 -12.35
CA ILE A 539 -2.11 6.04 -13.02
C ILE A 539 -2.32 4.53 -13.14
N HIS A 540 -1.25 3.81 -13.48
CA HIS A 540 -1.30 2.36 -13.69
C HIS A 540 0.05 1.72 -13.43
N THR A 541 0.01 0.54 -12.83
CA THR A 541 1.18 -0.32 -12.63
C THR A 541 0.89 -1.69 -13.21
N ALA A 542 1.83 -2.28 -13.92
CA ALA A 542 1.68 -3.65 -14.39
C ALA A 542 3.04 -4.29 -14.73
N VAL A 543 3.05 -5.61 -14.79
CA VAL A 543 4.20 -6.42 -15.14
C VAL A 543 4.21 -6.74 -16.62
N GLY A 544 5.40 -6.91 -17.21
CA GLY A 544 5.62 -7.32 -18.59
C GLY A 544 5.92 -6.16 -19.55
N ALA A 545 6.02 -6.46 -20.83
CA ALA A 545 6.36 -5.51 -21.89
C ALA A 545 5.32 -4.38 -22.00
N ILE A 546 5.77 -3.18 -22.40
CA ILE A 546 4.89 -2.05 -22.70
C ILE A 546 4.10 -2.37 -23.97
N ASN A 547 2.77 -2.27 -23.90
CA ASN A 547 1.85 -2.55 -24.99
C ASN A 547 1.13 -1.30 -25.51
N GLU A 548 0.36 -1.43 -26.60
CA GLU A 548 -0.36 -0.32 -27.22
C GLU A 548 -1.43 0.28 -26.31
N SER A 549 -2.05 -0.52 -25.43
CA SER A 549 -3.04 -0.03 -24.47
C SER A 549 -2.41 0.87 -23.41
N ASP A 550 -1.17 0.58 -22.98
CA ASP A 550 -0.43 1.43 -22.05
C ASP A 550 -0.15 2.81 -22.66
N VAL A 551 0.20 2.85 -23.96
CA VAL A 551 0.43 4.10 -24.70
C VAL A 551 -0.87 4.90 -24.82
N THR A 552 -1.97 4.24 -25.15
CA THR A 552 -3.29 4.90 -25.25
C THR A 552 -3.71 5.48 -23.90
N LEU A 553 -3.46 4.75 -22.81
CA LEU A 553 -3.75 5.23 -21.45
C LEU A 553 -2.88 6.43 -21.08
N ALA A 554 -1.58 6.40 -21.42
CA ALA A 554 -0.66 7.50 -21.18
C ALA A 554 -1.07 8.76 -21.92
N ASN A 555 -1.43 8.62 -23.19
CA ASN A 555 -1.94 9.74 -24.00
C ASN A 555 -3.24 10.31 -23.41
N ALA A 556 -4.21 9.46 -23.01
CA ALA A 556 -5.47 9.90 -22.42
C ALA A 556 -5.30 10.60 -21.06
N SER A 557 -4.27 10.25 -20.29
CA SER A 557 -3.98 10.82 -18.97
C SER A 557 -2.90 11.91 -19.02
N ASN A 558 -2.38 12.27 -20.18
CA ASN A 558 -1.22 13.15 -20.34
C ASN A 558 -0.05 12.73 -19.44
N GLY A 559 0.25 11.43 -19.46
CA GLY A 559 1.24 10.81 -18.59
C GLY A 559 2.45 10.30 -19.35
N ILE A 560 3.52 10.00 -18.62
CA ILE A 560 4.73 9.35 -19.13
C ILE A 560 4.74 7.86 -18.79
N ILE A 561 5.40 7.04 -19.60
CA ILE A 561 5.56 5.61 -19.36
C ILE A 561 6.99 5.35 -18.89
N ILE A 562 7.12 4.75 -17.71
CA ILE A 562 8.40 4.27 -17.18
C ILE A 562 8.46 2.76 -17.39
N GLY A 563 9.42 2.31 -18.19
CA GLY A 563 9.72 0.90 -18.37
C GLY A 563 10.98 0.50 -17.59
N PHE A 564 10.81 -0.32 -16.56
CA PHE A 564 11.92 -0.83 -15.76
C PHE A 564 12.29 -2.24 -16.21
N ASN A 565 13.49 -2.39 -16.73
CA ASN A 565 14.04 -3.62 -17.30
C ASN A 565 13.18 -4.27 -18.42
N VAL A 566 12.17 -3.57 -18.92
CA VAL A 566 11.27 -4.01 -20.01
C VAL A 566 11.49 -3.20 -21.28
N ARG A 567 10.92 -3.68 -22.37
CA ARG A 567 10.96 -3.01 -23.67
C ARG A 567 9.54 -2.91 -24.26
N PRO A 568 9.24 -1.84 -25.02
CA PRO A 568 7.99 -1.74 -25.74
C PRO A 568 7.92 -2.79 -26.85
N ASP A 569 6.72 -3.29 -27.11
CA ASP A 569 6.49 -4.09 -28.29
C ASP A 569 6.48 -3.23 -29.55
N SER A 570 6.46 -3.85 -30.74
CA SER A 570 6.51 -3.13 -32.00
C SER A 570 5.26 -2.28 -32.27
N GLY A 571 4.12 -2.62 -31.68
CA GLY A 571 2.88 -1.85 -31.72
C GLY A 571 2.97 -0.60 -30.85
N ALA A 572 3.35 -0.78 -29.58
CA ALA A 572 3.53 0.30 -28.61
C ALA A 572 4.54 1.35 -29.07
N LYS A 573 5.66 0.91 -29.65
CA LYS A 573 6.67 1.86 -30.18
C LYS A 573 6.11 2.77 -31.27
N ARG A 574 5.37 2.20 -32.23
CA ARG A 574 4.74 2.99 -33.30
C ARG A 574 3.63 3.88 -32.80
N ALA A 575 2.83 3.39 -31.85
CA ALA A 575 1.75 4.17 -31.22
C ALA A 575 2.34 5.37 -30.45
N ALA A 576 3.39 5.15 -29.67
CA ALA A 576 4.03 6.22 -28.91
C ALA A 576 4.67 7.30 -29.81
N GLU A 577 5.30 6.89 -30.92
CA GLU A 577 5.83 7.81 -31.94
C GLU A 577 4.68 8.61 -32.62
N ALA A 578 3.53 7.98 -32.87
CA ALA A 578 2.38 8.64 -33.49
C ALA A 578 1.65 9.60 -32.56
N GLU A 579 1.54 9.25 -31.29
CA GLU A 579 0.81 10.01 -30.26
C GLU A 579 1.71 10.94 -29.42
N ASN A 580 3.03 10.95 -29.70
CA ASN A 580 4.07 11.70 -28.97
C ASN A 580 4.08 11.42 -27.46
N VAL A 581 3.85 10.16 -27.08
CA VAL A 581 3.94 9.71 -25.69
C VAL A 581 5.39 9.48 -25.30
N ASP A 582 5.84 10.09 -24.22
CA ASP A 582 7.19 9.92 -23.69
C ASP A 582 7.34 8.57 -22.97
N MET A 583 8.33 7.79 -23.36
CA MET A 583 8.67 6.49 -22.77
C MET A 583 10.12 6.48 -22.30
N ARG A 584 10.30 6.34 -20.99
CA ARG A 584 11.61 6.26 -20.35
C ARG A 584 11.92 4.83 -19.94
N LEU A 585 13.06 4.31 -20.43
CA LEU A 585 13.43 2.91 -20.30
C LEU A 585 14.72 2.78 -19.49
N HIS A 586 14.60 2.25 -18.27
CA HIS A 586 15.72 2.12 -17.34
C HIS A 586 15.97 0.67 -16.95
N ARG A 587 17.18 0.42 -16.41
CA ARG A 587 17.58 -0.87 -15.84
C ARG A 587 18.02 -0.74 -14.38
N VAL A 588 18.25 0.47 -13.91
CA VAL A 588 18.71 0.78 -12.55
C VAL A 588 17.73 1.74 -11.93
N ILE A 589 17.24 1.44 -10.72
CA ILE A 589 16.17 2.18 -10.04
C ILE A 589 16.57 3.63 -9.72
N TYR A 590 17.85 3.88 -9.41
CA TYR A 590 18.37 5.21 -9.12
C TYR A 590 18.16 6.19 -10.28
N ASN A 591 18.41 5.71 -11.51
CA ASN A 591 18.27 6.53 -12.72
C ASN A 591 16.80 6.95 -12.94
N VAL A 592 15.85 6.10 -12.56
CA VAL A 592 14.42 6.43 -12.64
C VAL A 592 14.09 7.54 -11.66
N ILE A 593 14.52 7.39 -10.41
CA ILE A 593 14.23 8.36 -9.34
C ILE A 593 14.82 9.73 -9.69
N GLU A 594 16.09 9.78 -10.11
CA GLU A 594 16.79 11.01 -10.49
C GLU A 594 16.12 11.69 -11.70
N GLU A 595 15.73 10.93 -12.71
CA GLU A 595 15.06 11.48 -13.89
C GLU A 595 13.68 12.05 -13.56
N ILE A 596 12.89 11.35 -12.75
CA ILE A 596 11.56 11.83 -12.33
C ILE A 596 11.69 13.06 -11.41
N GLU A 597 12.63 13.07 -10.47
CA GLU A 597 12.90 14.23 -9.64
C GLU A 597 13.29 15.46 -10.50
N SER A 598 14.15 15.25 -11.50
CA SER A 598 14.53 16.29 -12.45
C SER A 598 13.34 16.78 -13.30
N ALA A 599 12.47 15.85 -13.72
CA ALA A 599 11.25 16.18 -14.47
C ALA A 599 10.26 16.99 -13.61
N MET A 600 10.10 16.63 -12.34
CA MET A 600 9.26 17.37 -11.39
C MET A 600 9.78 18.80 -11.18
N LYS A 601 11.07 18.96 -10.96
CA LYS A 601 11.71 20.31 -10.86
C LYS A 601 11.50 21.12 -12.13
N GLY A 602 11.56 20.49 -13.29
CA GLY A 602 11.30 21.15 -14.59
C GLY A 602 9.85 21.55 -14.85
N LEU A 603 8.89 20.99 -14.09
CA LEU A 603 7.48 21.39 -14.17
C LEU A 603 7.15 22.63 -13.34
N LEU A 604 8.00 23.03 -12.39
CA LEU A 604 7.78 24.23 -11.58
C LEU A 604 7.80 25.48 -12.45
N ASP A 605 7.00 26.46 -12.07
CA ASP A 605 7.08 27.78 -12.69
C ASP A 605 8.39 28.44 -12.28
N PRO A 606 9.06 29.18 -13.20
CA PRO A 606 10.30 29.85 -12.90
C PRO A 606 10.06 30.88 -11.79
N GLU A 607 10.87 30.85 -10.76
CA GLU A 607 10.89 31.91 -9.75
C GLU A 607 11.73 33.07 -10.25
N PHE A 608 11.18 34.25 -10.12
CA PHE A 608 11.89 35.50 -10.47
C PHE A 608 12.29 36.23 -9.20
N GLU A 609 13.56 36.54 -9.09
CA GLU A 609 14.08 37.43 -8.05
C GLU A 609 14.33 38.82 -8.62
N GLU A 610 13.97 39.80 -7.83
CA GLU A 610 14.25 41.19 -8.17
C GLU A 610 15.73 41.47 -7.96
N GLN A 611 16.45 41.78 -9.04
CA GLN A 611 17.84 42.19 -8.98
C GLN A 611 18.00 43.64 -9.32
N VAL A 612 18.54 44.42 -8.40
CA VAL A 612 18.91 45.84 -8.65
C VAL A 612 20.09 45.90 -9.62
N ILE A 613 19.85 46.50 -10.78
CA ILE A 613 20.86 46.62 -11.86
C ILE A 613 21.61 47.93 -11.85
N GLY A 614 21.03 49.00 -11.27
CA GLY A 614 21.70 50.30 -11.17
C GLY A 614 20.90 51.37 -10.44
N GLN A 615 21.59 52.46 -10.10
CA GLN A 615 20.98 53.61 -9.46
C GLN A 615 21.39 54.89 -10.16
N ALA A 616 20.47 55.87 -10.26
CA ALA A 616 20.73 57.19 -10.79
C ALA A 616 20.14 58.27 -9.88
N GLU A 617 20.92 59.32 -9.64
CA GLU A 617 20.51 60.50 -8.88
C GLU A 617 19.90 61.55 -9.79
N VAL A 618 18.73 62.06 -9.46
CA VAL A 618 18.07 63.15 -10.16
C VAL A 618 18.77 64.50 -9.85
N ARG A 619 19.43 65.07 -10.84
CA ARG A 619 20.15 66.38 -10.68
C ARG A 619 19.35 67.61 -11.11
N GLN A 620 18.45 67.37 -12.09
CA GLN A 620 17.56 68.42 -12.59
C GLN A 620 16.24 67.88 -13.06
N THR A 621 15.17 68.64 -12.96
CA THR A 621 13.85 68.23 -13.46
C THR A 621 13.32 69.21 -14.52
N PHE A 622 12.82 68.71 -15.62
CA PHE A 622 12.27 69.50 -16.74
C PHE A 622 10.81 69.15 -16.97
N LYS A 623 9.89 70.09 -16.81
CA LYS A 623 8.45 69.87 -17.10
C LYS A 623 8.16 70.20 -18.57
N VAL A 624 7.75 69.21 -19.34
CA VAL A 624 7.45 69.33 -20.76
C VAL A 624 5.97 69.05 -21.01
N SER A 625 5.25 70.06 -21.58
CA SER A 625 3.85 69.93 -21.91
C SER A 625 3.67 68.81 -22.95
N LYS A 626 2.99 67.72 -22.63
CA LYS A 626 2.69 66.49 -23.39
C LYS A 626 3.57 65.24 -23.07
N VAL A 627 4.69 65.38 -22.41
CA VAL A 627 5.58 64.22 -22.08
C VAL A 627 5.66 63.97 -20.57
N GLY A 628 5.30 64.97 -19.77
CA GLY A 628 5.42 64.87 -18.32
C GLY A 628 6.71 65.50 -17.78
N THR A 629 7.18 65.03 -16.63
CA THR A 629 8.42 65.47 -16.00
C THR A 629 9.57 64.59 -16.46
N ILE A 630 10.58 65.22 -17.12
CA ILE A 630 11.83 64.53 -17.47
C ILE A 630 12.83 64.78 -16.36
N ALA A 631 13.38 63.71 -15.78
CA ALA A 631 14.47 63.79 -14.83
C ALA A 631 15.83 63.74 -15.56
N GLY A 632 16.63 64.79 -15.40
CA GLY A 632 18.05 64.76 -15.76
C GLY A 632 18.83 64.06 -14.67
N CYS A 633 19.23 62.85 -14.90
CA CYS A 633 19.83 61.94 -13.93
C CYS A 633 21.31 61.70 -14.25
N TYR A 634 22.06 61.37 -13.19
CA TYR A 634 23.43 60.88 -13.28
C TYR A 634 23.49 59.47 -12.69
N VAL A 635 23.99 58.50 -13.47
CA VAL A 635 24.08 57.11 -13.01
C VAL A 635 25.23 56.97 -12.01
N THR A 636 24.86 56.71 -10.76
CA THR A 636 25.81 56.63 -9.63
C THR A 636 26.35 55.21 -9.49
N GLU A 637 25.52 54.18 -9.78
CA GLU A 637 25.90 52.78 -9.64
C GLU A 637 25.27 51.91 -10.73
N GLY A 638 26.01 50.87 -11.15
CA GLY A 638 25.51 49.86 -12.12
C GLY A 638 25.20 50.44 -13.51
N LYS A 639 24.10 50.03 -14.09
CA LYS A 639 23.56 50.51 -15.37
C LYS A 639 22.04 50.62 -15.31
N ILE A 640 21.47 51.51 -16.10
CA ILE A 640 20.02 51.62 -16.26
C ILE A 640 19.65 51.15 -17.66
N THR A 641 18.76 50.21 -17.77
CA THR A 641 18.25 49.69 -19.04
C THR A 641 16.84 50.23 -19.30
N ARG A 642 16.46 50.34 -20.58
CA ARG A 642 15.19 50.95 -20.99
C ARG A 642 13.95 50.18 -20.50
N ASN A 643 14.07 48.88 -20.36
CA ASN A 643 12.94 47.99 -19.96
C ASN A 643 12.97 47.65 -18.47
N ALA A 644 13.79 48.32 -17.67
CA ALA A 644 13.88 48.05 -16.25
C ALA A 644 12.66 48.59 -15.50
N GLY A 645 12.24 47.85 -14.47
CA GLY A 645 11.41 48.41 -13.43
C GLY A 645 12.19 49.50 -12.67
N VAL A 646 11.54 50.54 -12.27
CA VAL A 646 12.21 51.67 -11.55
C VAL A 646 11.49 52.00 -10.26
N ARG A 647 12.25 52.26 -9.24
CA ARG A 647 11.78 52.65 -7.92
C ARG A 647 12.38 54.04 -7.55
N ILE A 648 11.51 54.96 -7.14
CA ILE A 648 11.95 56.32 -6.76
C ILE A 648 12.10 56.34 -5.25
N ILE A 649 13.30 56.67 -4.82
CA ILE A 649 13.66 56.76 -3.43
C ILE A 649 13.92 58.23 -3.08
N ARG A 650 13.15 58.76 -2.12
CA ARG A 650 13.31 60.12 -1.58
C ARG A 650 13.58 60.04 -0.09
N ASP A 651 14.69 60.60 0.37
CA ASP A 651 15.10 60.59 1.78
C ASP A 651 15.14 59.15 2.37
N GLY A 652 15.54 58.17 1.55
CA GLY A 652 15.62 56.76 1.95
C GLY A 652 14.26 56.01 1.96
N ILE A 653 13.18 56.68 1.51
CA ILE A 653 11.83 56.10 1.48
C ILE A 653 11.37 55.92 0.01
N VAL A 654 10.89 54.75 -0.34
CA VAL A 654 10.29 54.46 -1.66
C VAL A 654 9.00 55.27 -1.81
N GLN A 655 8.95 56.15 -2.79
CA GLN A 655 7.80 57.02 -3.08
C GLN A 655 6.89 56.44 -4.20
N TYR A 656 7.51 55.76 -5.14
CA TYR A 656 6.81 55.20 -6.30
C TYR A 656 7.60 54.03 -6.89
N GLU A 657 6.89 53.06 -7.41
CA GLU A 657 7.42 51.93 -8.16
C GLU A 657 6.61 51.77 -9.47
N GLY A 658 7.30 51.61 -10.58
CA GLY A 658 6.69 51.50 -11.90
C GLY A 658 7.72 51.22 -12.98
N GLU A 659 7.33 51.42 -14.23
CA GLU A 659 8.17 51.14 -15.39
C GLU A 659 8.79 52.45 -15.94
N LEU A 660 9.94 52.30 -16.60
CA LEU A 660 10.63 53.36 -17.26
C LEU A 660 9.98 53.59 -18.63
N ASP A 661 9.44 54.81 -18.86
CA ASP A 661 8.82 55.20 -20.15
C ASP A 661 9.87 55.50 -21.21
N THR A 662 10.81 56.44 -20.93
CA THR A 662 11.89 56.73 -21.86
C THR A 662 13.24 56.83 -21.17
N LEU A 663 14.28 56.35 -21.86
CA LEU A 663 15.68 56.51 -21.47
C LEU A 663 16.42 57.21 -22.60
N LYS A 664 16.94 58.44 -22.37
CA LYS A 664 17.65 59.24 -23.38
C LYS A 664 19.03 59.65 -22.90
N ARG A 665 19.98 59.70 -23.82
CA ARG A 665 21.25 60.29 -23.57
C ARG A 665 21.43 61.48 -24.55
N PHE A 666 21.54 62.67 -24.01
CA PHE A 666 21.42 63.92 -24.75
C PHE A 666 20.07 64.04 -25.51
N LYS A 667 20.02 63.79 -26.81
CA LYS A 667 18.80 63.87 -27.61
C LYS A 667 18.39 62.51 -28.19
N ASP A 668 19.24 61.53 -28.07
CA ASP A 668 19.08 60.22 -28.67
C ASP A 668 18.52 59.19 -27.65
N ASP A 669 17.63 58.30 -28.11
CA ASP A 669 17.14 57.20 -27.28
C ASP A 669 18.24 56.18 -27.03
N ALA A 670 18.46 55.84 -25.76
CA ALA A 670 19.47 54.86 -25.35
C ALA A 670 18.81 53.55 -24.93
N LYS A 671 19.47 52.43 -25.25
CA LYS A 671 19.05 51.09 -24.74
C LYS A 671 19.47 50.87 -23.32
N GLU A 672 20.68 51.35 -22.97
CA GLU A 672 21.25 51.30 -21.62
C GLU A 672 22.18 52.50 -21.40
N VAL A 673 22.31 52.90 -20.14
CA VAL A 673 23.28 53.95 -19.71
C VAL A 673 24.05 53.39 -18.51
N ALA A 674 25.39 53.38 -18.62
CA ALA A 674 26.27 52.85 -17.60
C ALA A 674 26.63 53.91 -16.57
N LYS A 675 27.21 53.50 -15.45
CA LYS A 675 27.76 54.34 -14.38
C LYS A 675 28.66 55.46 -14.91
N GLY A 676 28.48 56.64 -14.37
CA GLY A 676 29.28 57.81 -14.69
C GLY A 676 28.76 58.65 -15.86
N TYR A 677 27.64 58.29 -16.46
CA TYR A 677 27.03 59.04 -17.55
C TYR A 677 25.73 59.71 -17.12
N GLU A 678 25.43 60.83 -17.77
CA GLU A 678 24.16 61.55 -17.63
C GLU A 678 23.11 61.00 -18.58
N CYS A 679 21.86 60.93 -18.09
CA CYS A 679 20.70 60.50 -18.88
C CYS A 679 19.45 61.29 -18.54
N GLY A 680 18.49 61.29 -19.48
CA GLY A 680 17.15 61.82 -19.25
C GLY A 680 16.19 60.66 -19.09
N ILE A 681 15.46 60.63 -17.99
CA ILE A 681 14.54 59.56 -17.64
C ILE A 681 13.12 60.11 -17.54
N THR A 682 12.14 59.42 -18.14
CA THR A 682 10.71 59.60 -17.81
C THR A 682 10.14 58.31 -17.26
N ILE A 683 9.27 58.43 -16.29
CA ILE A 683 8.67 57.28 -15.62
C ILE A 683 7.20 57.28 -15.95
N GLU A 684 6.67 56.11 -16.28
CA GLU A 684 5.30 55.96 -16.66
C GLU A 684 4.38 56.34 -15.47
N ASN A 685 3.34 57.15 -15.77
CA ASN A 685 2.33 57.60 -14.80
C ASN A 685 2.83 58.33 -13.55
N TYR A 686 4.12 58.80 -13.51
CA TYR A 686 4.64 59.52 -12.38
C TYR A 686 5.33 60.83 -12.80
N ASN A 687 4.90 61.95 -12.20
CA ASN A 687 5.36 63.29 -12.58
C ASN A 687 5.93 64.11 -11.41
N ASP A 688 5.93 63.63 -10.16
CA ASP A 688 6.42 64.34 -8.97
C ASP A 688 7.90 64.01 -8.67
N LEU A 689 8.73 64.02 -9.72
CA LEU A 689 10.18 63.90 -9.58
C LEU A 689 10.79 65.17 -9.05
N LYS A 690 11.71 65.07 -8.05
CA LYS A 690 12.43 66.21 -7.44
C LYS A 690 13.92 66.01 -7.55
N GLU A 691 14.65 67.14 -7.48
CA GLU A 691 16.12 67.15 -7.39
C GLU A 691 16.52 66.42 -6.08
N GLY A 692 17.48 65.51 -6.17
CA GLY A 692 17.95 64.69 -5.06
C GLY A 692 17.24 63.32 -4.91
N ASP A 693 16.18 63.05 -5.69
CA ASP A 693 15.60 61.73 -5.73
C ASP A 693 16.58 60.70 -6.31
N VAL A 694 16.59 59.47 -5.81
CA VAL A 694 17.37 58.36 -6.35
C VAL A 694 16.42 57.43 -7.11
N ILE A 695 16.72 57.19 -8.38
CA ILE A 695 16.00 56.22 -9.23
C ILE A 695 16.82 54.95 -9.20
N GLU A 696 16.27 53.92 -8.59
CA GLU A 696 16.80 52.55 -8.55
C GLU A 696 16.15 51.75 -9.66
N ALA A 697 16.97 51.14 -10.52
CA ALA A 697 16.51 50.29 -11.61
C ALA A 697 16.71 48.83 -11.24
N PHE A 698 15.69 48.00 -11.47
CA PHE A 698 15.73 46.58 -11.21
C PHE A 698 15.18 45.75 -12.38
N GLU A 699 15.61 44.51 -12.46
CA GLU A 699 15.10 43.51 -13.41
C GLU A 699 14.68 42.26 -12.66
N MET A 700 13.63 41.61 -13.13
CA MET A 700 13.23 40.30 -12.64
C MET A 700 14.09 39.23 -13.32
N VAL A 701 14.97 38.59 -12.57
CA VAL A 701 15.89 37.56 -13.08
C VAL A 701 15.39 36.19 -12.65
N GLU A 702 15.28 35.29 -13.60
CA GLU A 702 14.90 33.89 -13.35
C GLU A 702 15.98 33.16 -12.53
N ILE A 703 15.61 32.63 -11.36
CA ILE A 703 16.51 31.82 -10.54
C ILE A 703 16.47 30.41 -11.08
N LYS A 704 17.61 29.89 -11.48
CA LYS A 704 17.78 28.47 -11.75
C LYS A 704 17.84 27.71 -10.43
N ARG A 705 16.82 26.93 -10.12
CA ARG A 705 16.81 25.97 -9.01
C ARG A 705 17.66 24.74 -9.28
#